data_4b7de8c5b207d3a5312ffdc488cca843
#
_entry.id   4b7de8c5b207d3a5312ffdc488cca843
#
_cell.length_a   1.000
_cell.length_b   1.000
_cell.length_c   1.000
_cell.angle_alpha   90.00
_cell.angle_beta   90.00
_cell.angle_gamma   90.00
#
_symmetry.space_group_name_H-M   'P 1'
#
loop_
_entity.id
_entity.type
_entity.pdbx_description
1 polymer ?
#
loop_
_entity_poly.entity_id
_entity_poly.type
_entity_poly.pdbx_seq_one_letter_code
_entity_poly.pdbx_strand_id
1 'polypeptide(L)'
;MAKKRLQKKREAARTASAKIETTKKEPLKVTTKKVEPLKVETRKTELVKVETTKTEPVKVETKKTEPFKVETTKTEPVKVEAAPPVPEIPARDDDSIYKERLAHHLDELKWLYCELYQDNPYVTTHLNDLLKVMKKFYNMRDNDLKNSDFSREKNPAWYKGNNLTGMMMYVNAFAGDLKGLESKLDYIKECNVNYLHLMPLLDSPKGRSDGGYAVADFRKVQENLGTMDDFAHLTSECHKRGINICLDFVMNHTSEDHEWAKRARNGEKEYQDRYFFFDNYDIPSLYDQTCPEVFPTTAPGNFTWLEDTHKHVMTTFYPYQWDLNYRNPIVLNEMIFNMLYLANQGVDIVRLDAVPYIWKQIGTNCRNLPQVHTIVRMMRMICEIVCPGVLLLGEVVMAPEKVVPYFGTVDKPECHLLYNVTTMASTWHTVATRDVSLLRRQLDIVAGLPRDYVFQNYLRCHDDIGWGLDYDYLENFGIQEVPHKKYLNDFLTGKYPDSFARGELYNDDPRLGDARLCGTTASLCGIERFGFEQNEEGVDRAIRYDITLHAFMLSQSGIPVIYSGDEIAQLNDYSYKDDPDKAADSRYLHRGNFRWDLAENRNRPETVQGKLFPVLDKLEHLRMEHSVFNSEVPIRTIDTWDDSILALVRENDDEKFIGIYNFSEFDKVAWINEDDGMYTDLISGRELEAKGVQIPAFGCFWLCRRKK
;
A
#
# COMPACT_ATOMS: atom_id res chain seq x y z
N MET A 1 20.62 19.61 47.29
CA MET A 1 20.78 20.72 46.32
C MET A 1 19.84 20.64 45.11
N ALA A 2 19.36 19.51 44.70
CA ALA A 2 18.46 19.36 43.54
C ALA A 2 17.05 19.96 43.75
N LYS A 3 16.43 19.86 44.90
CA LYS A 3 15.10 20.44 45.20
C LYS A 3 15.06 21.99 45.16
N LYS A 4 16.13 22.68 45.48
CA LYS A 4 16.20 24.15 45.39
C LYS A 4 16.37 24.68 43.97
N ARG A 5 16.90 23.87 43.02
CA ARG A 5 16.98 24.24 41.60
C ARG A 5 15.64 24.11 40.87
N LEU A 6 14.80 23.14 41.29
CA LEU A 6 13.49 22.94 40.70
C LEU A 6 12.49 24.04 41.08
N GLN A 7 12.60 24.52 42.34
CA GLN A 7 11.74 25.59 42.83
C GLN A 7 12.04 26.94 42.14
N LYS A 8 13.32 27.27 41.90
CA LYS A 8 13.73 28.47 41.15
C LYS A 8 13.31 28.48 39.67
N LYS A 9 13.25 27.28 39.03
CA LYS A 9 12.72 27.17 37.66
C LYS A 9 11.19 27.35 37.57
N ARG A 10 10.46 26.97 38.61
CA ARG A 10 8.99 27.18 38.69
C ARG A 10 8.59 28.62 38.98
N GLU A 11 9.38 29.36 39.72
CA GLU A 11 9.16 30.79 39.97
C GLU A 11 9.53 31.66 38.74
N ALA A 12 10.57 31.31 37.99
CA ALA A 12 10.93 31.99 36.73
C ALA A 12 9.88 31.79 35.63
N ALA A 13 9.22 30.66 35.57
CA ALA A 13 8.15 30.38 34.60
C ALA A 13 6.85 31.15 34.95
N ARG A 14 6.57 31.42 36.23
CA ARG A 14 5.39 32.21 36.63
C ARG A 14 5.53 33.70 36.40
N THR A 15 6.75 34.24 36.34
CA THR A 15 7.01 35.66 36.10
C THR A 15 7.02 35.99 34.61
N ALA A 16 7.17 35.03 33.71
CA ALA A 16 7.11 35.23 32.25
C ALA A 16 5.67 35.29 31.71
N SER A 17 4.69 34.66 32.38
CA SER A 17 3.28 34.66 31.95
C SER A 17 2.47 35.90 32.36
N ALA A 18 3.05 36.85 33.10
CA ALA A 18 2.33 38.02 33.64
C ALA A 18 2.61 39.36 32.89
N LYS A 19 3.21 39.31 31.68
CA LYS A 19 3.58 40.54 30.96
C LYS A 19 3.06 40.61 29.51
N ILE A 20 1.96 39.92 29.17
CA ILE A 20 1.28 40.10 27.87
C ILE A 20 -0.22 40.33 28.13
N GLU A 21 -0.54 41.53 28.62
CA GLU A 21 -1.87 42.12 28.52
C GLU A 21 -1.74 43.62 28.35
N THR A 22 -2.58 44.14 27.42
CA THR A 22 -2.82 45.55 27.08
C THR A 22 -1.92 46.18 26.02
N THR A 23 -2.37 46.04 24.76
CA THR A 23 -2.47 47.19 23.84
C THR A 23 -3.58 46.92 22.81
N LYS A 24 -4.74 47.55 23.02
CA LYS A 24 -5.81 47.68 22.00
C LYS A 24 -5.28 48.58 20.87
N LYS A 25 -5.34 48.10 19.62
CA LYS A 25 -5.29 48.94 18.41
C LYS A 25 -6.60 48.82 17.64
N GLU A 26 -7.14 49.99 17.29
CA GLU A 26 -8.36 50.21 16.52
C GLU A 26 -8.25 49.67 15.09
N PRO A 27 -9.39 49.38 14.42
CA PRO A 27 -9.38 48.81 13.06
C PRO A 27 -9.17 49.91 12.01
N LEU A 28 -8.19 49.69 11.13
CA LEU A 28 -7.98 50.46 9.91
C LEU A 28 -9.07 50.19 8.88
N LYS A 29 -9.78 51.26 8.47
CA LYS A 29 -10.72 51.22 7.33
C LYS A 29 -9.95 51.04 6.02
N VAL A 30 -10.20 49.97 5.32
CA VAL A 30 -9.74 49.74 3.93
C VAL A 30 -10.81 50.21 2.97
N THR A 31 -10.51 51.30 2.23
CA THR A 31 -11.32 51.80 1.11
C THR A 31 -11.04 50.96 -0.13
N THR A 32 -12.04 50.27 -0.62
CA THR A 32 -12.01 49.56 -1.89
C THR A 32 -12.14 50.54 -3.06
N LYS A 33 -11.08 50.66 -3.89
CA LYS A 33 -11.18 51.26 -5.23
C LYS A 33 -11.54 50.16 -6.23
N LYS A 34 -12.67 50.36 -6.92
CA LYS A 34 -13.04 49.59 -8.12
C LYS A 34 -12.02 49.80 -9.21
N VAL A 35 -11.48 48.73 -9.77
CA VAL A 35 -10.69 48.71 -11.02
C VAL A 35 -11.60 48.18 -12.12
N GLU A 36 -11.79 48.98 -13.19
CA GLU A 36 -12.50 48.59 -14.39
C GLU A 36 -11.66 47.65 -15.27
N PRO A 37 -12.28 46.78 -16.07
CA PRO A 37 -11.55 45.80 -16.89
C PRO A 37 -10.97 46.45 -18.14
N LEU A 38 -9.68 46.20 -18.40
CA LEU A 38 -8.97 46.56 -19.63
C LEU A 38 -9.47 45.67 -20.80
N LYS A 39 -9.90 46.33 -21.87
CA LYS A 39 -10.20 45.70 -23.15
C LYS A 39 -8.89 45.32 -23.84
N VAL A 40 -8.78 44.02 -24.21
CA VAL A 40 -7.70 43.50 -25.06
C VAL A 40 -8.16 43.60 -26.51
N GLU A 41 -7.47 44.44 -27.31
CA GLU A 41 -7.61 44.49 -28.77
C GLU A 41 -6.82 43.33 -29.41
N THR A 42 -7.51 42.53 -30.21
CA THR A 42 -6.91 41.50 -31.05
C THR A 42 -6.26 42.15 -32.29
N ARG A 43 -4.93 42.12 -32.38
CA ARG A 43 -4.21 42.38 -33.64
C ARG A 43 -4.11 41.10 -34.47
N LYS A 44 -4.67 41.18 -35.67
CA LYS A 44 -4.45 40.18 -36.76
C LYS A 44 -3.01 40.32 -37.24
N THR A 45 -2.25 39.24 -37.23
CA THR A 45 -0.96 39.13 -37.89
C THR A 45 -1.14 38.44 -39.23
N GLU A 46 -0.67 39.12 -40.30
CA GLU A 46 -0.67 38.66 -41.68
C GLU A 46 0.36 37.53 -41.90
N LEU A 47 -0.02 36.58 -42.76
CA LEU A 47 0.82 35.50 -43.26
C LEU A 47 1.92 36.04 -44.20
N VAL A 48 3.17 35.87 -43.78
CA VAL A 48 4.33 36.07 -44.70
C VAL A 48 4.62 34.72 -45.35
N LYS A 49 4.50 34.71 -46.70
CA LYS A 49 4.95 33.60 -47.57
C LYS A 49 6.48 33.62 -47.62
N VAL A 50 7.10 32.51 -47.27
CA VAL A 50 8.52 32.25 -47.55
C VAL A 50 8.63 31.31 -48.71
N GLU A 51 9.34 31.76 -49.74
CA GLU A 51 9.66 30.99 -50.97
C GLU A 51 10.69 29.91 -50.67
N THR A 52 10.41 28.70 -51.16
CA THR A 52 11.30 27.56 -51.10
C THR A 52 12.36 27.63 -52.21
N THR A 53 13.62 27.76 -51.82
CA THR A 53 14.76 27.53 -52.71
C THR A 53 15.14 26.04 -52.66
N LYS A 54 15.12 25.41 -53.82
CA LYS A 54 15.60 24.03 -54.04
C LYS A 54 17.12 23.98 -53.89
N THR A 55 17.61 23.12 -53.03
CA THR A 55 19.00 22.64 -53.03
C THR A 55 19.04 21.16 -53.41
N GLU A 56 19.92 20.80 -54.32
CA GLU A 56 20.10 19.44 -54.85
C GLU A 56 20.73 18.48 -53.78
N PRO A 57 20.48 17.17 -53.89
CA PRO A 57 20.94 16.21 -52.88
C PRO A 57 22.41 15.82 -53.10
N VAL A 58 23.19 15.91 -52.02
CA VAL A 58 24.55 15.36 -51.92
C VAL A 58 24.45 13.84 -51.78
N LYS A 59 25.06 13.09 -52.69
CA LYS A 59 25.21 11.63 -52.60
C LYS A 59 26.16 11.27 -51.46
N VAL A 60 25.63 10.60 -50.43
CA VAL A 60 26.44 9.89 -49.43
C VAL A 60 26.43 8.40 -49.80
N GLU A 61 27.61 7.85 -50.06
CA GLU A 61 27.80 6.42 -50.29
C GLU A 61 27.55 5.63 -48.99
N THR A 62 26.50 4.83 -48.98
CA THR A 62 26.25 3.87 -47.91
C THR A 62 27.03 2.59 -48.14
N LYS A 63 27.99 2.28 -47.27
CA LYS A 63 28.57 0.94 -47.16
C LYS A 63 27.49 -0.01 -46.64
N LYS A 64 27.16 -1.01 -47.47
CA LYS A 64 26.30 -2.14 -47.09
C LYS A 64 27.00 -2.95 -45.98
N THR A 65 26.44 -2.96 -44.81
CA THR A 65 26.67 -4.04 -43.80
C THR A 65 25.64 -5.14 -44.05
N GLU A 66 26.13 -6.37 -44.13
CA GLU A 66 25.30 -7.57 -44.34
C GLU A 66 24.42 -7.84 -43.12
N PRO A 67 23.21 -8.39 -43.28
CA PRO A 67 22.34 -8.72 -42.16
C PRO A 67 22.85 -9.96 -41.42
N PHE A 68 22.98 -9.85 -40.12
CA PHE A 68 23.20 -10.97 -39.22
C PHE A 68 22.03 -11.95 -39.35
N LYS A 69 22.29 -13.18 -39.78
CA LYS A 69 21.35 -14.28 -39.71
C LYS A 69 21.24 -14.74 -38.24
N VAL A 70 20.07 -14.51 -37.65
CA VAL A 70 19.70 -15.18 -36.41
C VAL A 70 19.25 -16.59 -36.80
N GLU A 71 20.03 -17.58 -36.44
CA GLU A 71 19.60 -18.99 -36.50
C GLU A 71 18.53 -19.19 -35.38
N THR A 72 17.30 -19.34 -35.79
CA THR A 72 16.22 -19.82 -34.92
C THR A 72 16.43 -21.30 -34.66
N THR A 73 17.05 -21.62 -33.53
CA THR A 73 16.96 -22.98 -32.99
C THR A 73 15.53 -23.20 -32.53
N LYS A 74 14.82 -24.11 -33.23
CA LYS A 74 13.52 -24.62 -32.77
C LYS A 74 13.79 -25.40 -31.48
N THR A 75 13.44 -24.78 -30.34
CA THR A 75 13.25 -25.52 -29.08
C THR A 75 11.97 -26.32 -29.19
N GLU A 76 12.09 -27.63 -29.08
CA GLU A 76 10.92 -28.52 -28.91
C GLU A 76 10.17 -28.13 -27.63
N PRO A 77 8.84 -28.27 -27.60
CA PRO A 77 8.07 -27.95 -26.39
C PRO A 77 8.52 -28.86 -25.26
N VAL A 78 9.04 -28.26 -24.18
CA VAL A 78 9.30 -28.96 -22.92
C VAL A 78 7.98 -29.58 -22.47
N LYS A 79 7.93 -30.91 -22.39
CA LYS A 79 6.82 -31.60 -21.73
C LYS A 79 6.79 -31.11 -20.28
N VAL A 80 5.76 -30.36 -19.93
CA VAL A 80 5.42 -30.10 -18.55
C VAL A 80 5.07 -31.44 -17.94
N GLU A 81 5.96 -32.02 -17.16
CA GLU A 81 5.61 -33.15 -16.31
C GLU A 81 4.52 -32.69 -15.35
N ALA A 82 3.43 -33.43 -15.33
CA ALA A 82 2.36 -33.22 -14.37
C ALA A 82 2.98 -33.20 -12.95
N ALA A 83 2.61 -32.19 -12.16
CA ALA A 83 3.04 -32.12 -10.77
C ALA A 83 2.83 -33.48 -10.10
N PRO A 84 3.78 -33.94 -9.28
CA PRO A 84 3.62 -35.25 -8.61
C PRO A 84 2.31 -35.21 -7.80
N PRO A 85 1.57 -36.33 -7.77
CA PRO A 85 0.33 -36.39 -7.00
C PRO A 85 0.63 -36.00 -5.56
N VAL A 86 -0.17 -35.07 -5.03
CA VAL A 86 -0.09 -34.68 -3.63
C VAL A 86 -0.16 -35.94 -2.79
N PRO A 87 0.83 -36.23 -1.91
CA PRO A 87 0.81 -37.46 -1.12
C PRO A 87 -0.48 -37.53 -0.34
N GLU A 88 -1.20 -38.64 -0.44
CA GLU A 88 -2.40 -38.91 0.37
C GLU A 88 -2.01 -38.72 1.85
N ILE A 89 -2.54 -37.67 2.47
CA ILE A 89 -2.36 -37.42 3.89
C ILE A 89 -3.11 -38.54 4.62
N PRO A 90 -2.46 -39.32 5.51
CA PRO A 90 -3.14 -40.35 6.25
C PRO A 90 -4.36 -39.78 6.93
N ALA A 91 -5.51 -40.47 6.89
CA ALA A 91 -6.79 -40.02 7.43
C ALA A 91 -6.60 -39.60 8.90
N ARG A 92 -6.41 -38.28 9.13
CA ARG A 92 -6.28 -37.69 10.47
C ARG A 92 -7.68 -37.32 10.92
N ASP A 93 -7.99 -37.62 12.18
CA ASP A 93 -9.24 -37.15 12.76
C ASP A 93 -9.24 -35.62 12.87
N ASP A 94 -10.01 -34.95 12.03
CA ASP A 94 -10.17 -33.49 11.99
C ASP A 94 -10.53 -32.90 13.37
N ASP A 95 -11.26 -33.65 14.19
CA ASP A 95 -11.64 -33.21 15.52
C ASP A 95 -10.43 -33.19 16.49
N SER A 96 -9.51 -34.15 16.34
CA SER A 96 -8.25 -34.18 17.10
C SER A 96 -7.34 -33.03 16.72
N ILE A 97 -7.21 -32.69 15.44
CA ILE A 97 -6.41 -31.53 14.98
C ILE A 97 -6.95 -30.23 15.57
N TYR A 98 -8.26 -29.99 15.48
CA TYR A 98 -8.86 -28.81 16.09
C TYR A 98 -8.62 -28.72 17.58
N LYS A 99 -8.77 -29.82 18.31
CA LYS A 99 -8.54 -29.85 19.78
C LYS A 99 -7.09 -29.57 20.15
N GLU A 100 -6.14 -30.08 19.37
CA GLU A 100 -4.71 -29.83 19.56
C GLU A 100 -4.38 -28.35 19.38
N ARG A 101 -4.80 -27.73 18.26
CA ARG A 101 -4.62 -26.30 17.99
C ARG A 101 -5.31 -25.44 19.03
N LEU A 102 -6.54 -25.78 19.39
CA LEU A 102 -7.29 -25.04 20.43
C LEU A 102 -6.56 -25.12 21.78
N ALA A 103 -6.09 -26.32 22.18
CA ALA A 103 -5.40 -26.49 23.47
C ALA A 103 -4.12 -25.66 23.56
N HIS A 104 -3.45 -25.42 22.43
CA HIS A 104 -2.24 -24.60 22.39
C HIS A 104 -2.51 -23.12 22.71
N HIS A 105 -3.64 -22.58 22.25
CA HIS A 105 -3.94 -21.15 22.34
C HIS A 105 -5.00 -20.79 23.37
N LEU A 106 -5.75 -21.76 23.89
CA LEU A 106 -6.99 -21.51 24.62
C LEU A 106 -6.81 -20.66 25.89
N ASP A 107 -5.74 -20.91 26.64
CA ASP A 107 -5.53 -20.22 27.93
C ASP A 107 -5.19 -18.74 27.68
N GLU A 108 -4.33 -18.43 26.71
CA GLU A 108 -4.02 -17.04 26.34
C GLU A 108 -5.26 -16.35 25.74
N LEU A 109 -5.97 -17.00 24.82
CA LEU A 109 -7.19 -16.47 24.20
C LEU A 109 -8.26 -16.13 25.24
N LYS A 110 -8.50 -17.02 26.21
CA LYS A 110 -9.43 -16.79 27.32
C LYS A 110 -9.00 -15.61 28.18
N TRP A 111 -7.71 -15.57 28.53
CA TRP A 111 -7.18 -14.50 29.36
C TRP A 111 -7.35 -13.13 28.69
N LEU A 112 -6.91 -12.98 27.44
CA LEU A 112 -7.04 -11.74 26.66
C LEU A 112 -8.50 -11.30 26.50
N TYR A 113 -9.39 -12.25 26.18
CA TYR A 113 -10.81 -11.95 26.01
C TYR A 113 -11.45 -11.51 27.33
N CYS A 114 -11.18 -12.21 28.43
CA CYS A 114 -11.74 -11.89 29.73
C CYS A 114 -11.17 -10.57 30.28
N GLU A 115 -9.90 -10.25 30.03
CA GLU A 115 -9.31 -8.97 30.43
C GLU A 115 -9.90 -7.81 29.63
N LEU A 116 -10.05 -7.97 28.30
CA LEU A 116 -10.62 -6.95 27.44
C LEU A 116 -12.07 -6.60 27.84
N TYR A 117 -12.83 -7.58 28.30
CA TYR A 117 -14.26 -7.45 28.61
C TYR A 117 -14.58 -7.71 30.09
N GLN A 118 -13.62 -7.46 31.01
CA GLN A 118 -13.76 -7.76 32.45
C GLN A 118 -15.00 -7.12 33.10
N ASP A 119 -15.42 -5.96 32.60
CA ASP A 119 -16.59 -5.23 33.11
C ASP A 119 -17.94 -5.76 32.58
N ASN A 120 -17.92 -6.71 31.64
CA ASN A 120 -19.13 -7.29 31.07
C ASN A 120 -19.61 -8.50 31.89
N PRO A 121 -20.78 -8.47 32.54
CA PRO A 121 -21.27 -9.57 33.38
C PRO A 121 -21.51 -10.88 32.60
N TYR A 122 -21.58 -10.83 31.27
CA TYR A 122 -21.80 -11.98 30.40
C TYR A 122 -20.55 -12.41 29.63
N VAL A 123 -19.35 -11.96 30.04
CA VAL A 123 -18.08 -12.22 29.34
C VAL A 123 -17.88 -13.71 29.03
N THR A 124 -18.14 -14.59 30.00
CA THR A 124 -18.01 -16.06 29.83
C THR A 124 -19.00 -16.59 28.77
N THR A 125 -20.22 -16.06 28.71
CA THR A 125 -21.21 -16.45 27.71
C THR A 125 -20.71 -16.05 26.31
N HIS A 126 -20.29 -14.82 26.15
CA HIS A 126 -19.79 -14.31 24.87
C HIS A 126 -18.52 -15.04 24.40
N LEU A 127 -17.60 -15.38 25.32
CA LEU A 127 -16.44 -16.21 25.02
C LEU A 127 -16.85 -17.62 24.53
N ASN A 128 -17.82 -18.25 25.21
CA ASN A 128 -18.31 -19.56 24.78
C ASN A 128 -18.98 -19.49 23.40
N ASP A 129 -19.65 -18.40 23.09
CA ASP A 129 -20.27 -18.20 21.77
C ASP A 129 -19.20 -18.01 20.70
N LEU A 130 -18.10 -17.27 20.98
CA LEU A 130 -16.94 -17.18 20.10
C LEU A 130 -16.34 -18.57 19.82
N LEU A 131 -16.12 -19.39 20.85
CA LEU A 131 -15.57 -20.76 20.71
C LEU A 131 -16.50 -21.66 19.88
N LYS A 132 -17.82 -21.51 19.97
CA LYS A 132 -18.78 -22.21 19.11
C LYS A 132 -18.68 -21.76 17.64
N VAL A 133 -18.54 -20.45 17.40
CA VAL A 133 -18.32 -19.88 16.07
C VAL A 133 -17.05 -20.46 15.45
N MET A 134 -15.93 -20.46 16.17
CA MET A 134 -14.66 -21.04 15.72
C MET A 134 -14.81 -22.51 15.33
N LYS A 135 -15.42 -23.35 16.20
CA LYS A 135 -15.65 -24.77 15.89
C LYS A 135 -16.57 -24.96 14.67
N LYS A 136 -17.61 -24.13 14.54
CA LYS A 136 -18.52 -24.15 13.40
C LYS A 136 -17.76 -23.92 12.09
N PHE A 137 -16.95 -22.86 12.01
CA PHE A 137 -16.21 -22.54 10.78
C PHE A 137 -15.12 -23.54 10.47
N TYR A 138 -14.43 -24.09 11.46
CA TYR A 138 -13.50 -25.19 11.26
C TYR A 138 -14.20 -26.42 10.64
N ASN A 139 -15.37 -26.80 11.14
CA ASN A 139 -16.13 -27.93 10.61
C ASN A 139 -16.66 -27.66 9.19
N MET A 140 -17.03 -26.42 8.87
CA MET A 140 -17.54 -26.00 7.55
C MET A 140 -16.43 -25.76 6.52
N ARG A 141 -15.17 -25.64 6.95
CA ARG A 141 -14.04 -25.37 6.05
C ARG A 141 -13.85 -26.54 5.08
N ASP A 142 -13.75 -26.20 3.79
CA ASP A 142 -13.58 -27.17 2.72
C ASP A 142 -12.32 -28.02 2.89
N ASN A 143 -12.34 -29.27 2.37
CA ASN A 143 -11.21 -30.17 2.50
C ASN A 143 -9.95 -29.69 1.77
N ASP A 144 -10.08 -29.03 0.62
CA ASP A 144 -8.93 -28.51 -0.11
C ASP A 144 -8.29 -27.36 0.66
N LEU A 145 -9.10 -26.50 1.28
CA LEU A 145 -8.62 -25.43 2.17
C LEU A 145 -7.94 -26.00 3.43
N LYS A 146 -8.50 -27.05 4.05
CA LYS A 146 -7.86 -27.75 5.17
C LYS A 146 -6.53 -28.40 4.79
N ASN A 147 -6.43 -28.96 3.59
CA ASN A 147 -5.18 -29.52 3.06
C ASN A 147 -4.12 -28.43 2.85
N SER A 148 -4.54 -27.26 2.32
CA SER A 148 -3.69 -26.09 2.20
C SER A 148 -3.22 -25.60 3.57
N ASP A 149 -4.12 -25.48 4.55
CA ASP A 149 -3.79 -25.12 5.93
C ASP A 149 -2.72 -26.04 6.52
N PHE A 150 -2.91 -27.34 6.38
CA PHE A 150 -1.97 -28.33 6.88
C PHE A 150 -0.59 -28.27 6.21
N SER A 151 -0.56 -28.01 4.90
CA SER A 151 0.68 -27.81 4.16
C SER A 151 1.45 -26.57 4.65
N ARG A 152 0.73 -25.46 4.83
CA ARG A 152 1.29 -24.19 5.29
C ARG A 152 1.71 -24.23 6.78
N GLU A 153 0.96 -24.95 7.61
CA GLU A 153 1.32 -25.18 9.03
C GLU A 153 2.64 -25.97 9.17
N LYS A 154 2.90 -26.91 8.24
CA LYS A 154 4.18 -27.62 8.17
C LYS A 154 5.34 -26.76 7.65
N ASN A 155 5.04 -25.74 6.89
CA ASN A 155 5.99 -24.75 6.38
C ASN A 155 5.51 -23.34 6.73
N PRO A 156 5.57 -22.91 8.00
CA PRO A 156 5.05 -21.63 8.43
C PRO A 156 5.75 -20.42 7.80
N ALA A 157 6.92 -20.65 7.18
CA ALA A 157 7.68 -19.65 6.43
C ALA A 157 7.30 -19.57 4.95
N TRP A 158 6.21 -20.23 4.50
CA TRP A 158 5.84 -20.29 3.08
C TRP A 158 5.72 -18.93 2.38
N TYR A 159 5.37 -17.88 3.11
CA TYR A 159 5.24 -16.52 2.61
C TYR A 159 6.51 -15.65 2.77
N LYS A 160 7.55 -16.18 3.45
CA LYS A 160 8.80 -15.46 3.73
C LYS A 160 9.86 -15.62 2.64
N GLY A 161 9.60 -16.47 1.66
CA GLY A 161 10.52 -16.72 0.54
C GLY A 161 10.57 -15.56 -0.47
N ASN A 162 11.28 -15.80 -1.57
CA ASN A 162 11.35 -14.89 -2.73
C ASN A 162 10.30 -15.21 -3.82
N ASN A 163 9.40 -16.16 -3.55
CA ASN A 163 8.49 -16.71 -4.57
C ASN A 163 7.22 -15.89 -4.76
N LEU A 164 6.82 -15.06 -3.78
CA LEU A 164 5.60 -14.29 -3.87
C LEU A 164 5.86 -12.95 -4.57
N THR A 165 5.07 -12.71 -5.61
CA THR A 165 4.93 -11.43 -6.30
C THR A 165 3.44 -11.12 -6.38
N GLY A 166 3.05 -9.93 -5.93
CA GLY A 166 1.65 -9.53 -5.83
C GLY A 166 1.23 -8.50 -6.86
N MET A 167 -0.08 -8.47 -7.12
CA MET A 167 -0.74 -7.40 -7.86
C MET A 167 -2.00 -6.96 -7.12
N MET A 168 -2.19 -5.65 -6.97
CA MET A 168 -3.40 -5.03 -6.42
C MET A 168 -4.31 -4.54 -7.53
N MET A 169 -5.63 -4.72 -7.40
CA MET A 169 -6.57 -4.21 -8.39
C MET A 169 -7.99 -4.05 -7.84
N TYR A 170 -8.73 -3.12 -8.42
CA TYR A 170 -10.18 -3.14 -8.39
C TYR A 170 -10.71 -4.07 -9.47
N VAL A 171 -11.56 -5.02 -9.12
CA VAL A 171 -12.13 -6.01 -10.07
C VAL A 171 -12.87 -5.33 -11.22
N ASN A 172 -13.73 -4.35 -10.90
CA ASN A 172 -14.49 -3.60 -11.90
C ASN A 172 -13.60 -2.80 -12.84
N ALA A 173 -12.54 -2.19 -12.34
CA ALA A 173 -11.61 -1.41 -13.16
C ALA A 173 -10.73 -2.30 -14.05
N PHE A 174 -10.33 -3.47 -13.54
CA PHE A 174 -9.45 -4.38 -14.27
C PHE A 174 -10.18 -5.21 -15.33
N ALA A 175 -11.32 -5.82 -14.96
CA ALA A 175 -11.98 -6.80 -15.81
C ALA A 175 -13.51 -6.72 -15.86
N GLY A 176 -14.11 -5.70 -15.23
CA GLY A 176 -15.54 -5.47 -15.17
C GLY A 176 -16.25 -6.20 -14.04
N ASP A 177 -16.06 -7.52 -13.92
CA ASP A 177 -16.65 -8.35 -12.89
C ASP A 177 -15.76 -9.57 -12.54
N LEU A 178 -16.21 -10.43 -11.62
CA LEU A 178 -15.47 -11.62 -11.17
C LEU A 178 -15.24 -12.64 -12.30
N LYS A 179 -16.19 -12.81 -13.23
CA LYS A 179 -16.04 -13.69 -14.39
C LYS A 179 -15.08 -13.11 -15.42
N GLY A 180 -15.13 -11.79 -15.60
CA GLY A 180 -14.14 -11.07 -16.39
C GLY A 180 -12.73 -11.27 -15.83
N LEU A 181 -12.56 -11.15 -14.51
CA LEU A 181 -11.27 -11.38 -13.84
C LEU A 181 -10.78 -12.83 -14.04
N GLU A 182 -11.66 -13.82 -13.88
CA GLU A 182 -11.32 -15.22 -14.16
C GLU A 182 -10.75 -15.40 -15.58
N SER A 183 -11.35 -14.74 -16.57
CA SER A 183 -10.88 -14.77 -17.97
C SER A 183 -9.50 -14.15 -18.19
N LYS A 184 -8.98 -13.42 -17.21
CA LYS A 184 -7.67 -12.72 -17.26
C LYS A 184 -6.59 -13.38 -16.40
N LEU A 185 -6.86 -14.52 -15.78
CA LEU A 185 -5.89 -15.20 -14.92
C LEU A 185 -4.61 -15.61 -15.67
N ASP A 186 -4.70 -15.91 -16.97
CA ASP A 186 -3.52 -16.22 -17.77
C ASP A 186 -2.61 -14.99 -17.97
N TYR A 187 -3.18 -13.78 -18.16
CA TYR A 187 -2.42 -12.54 -18.18
C TYR A 187 -1.76 -12.27 -16.82
N ILE A 188 -2.48 -12.48 -15.72
CA ILE A 188 -1.94 -12.33 -14.37
C ILE A 188 -0.76 -13.29 -14.14
N LYS A 189 -0.84 -14.51 -14.67
CA LYS A 189 0.27 -15.47 -14.63
C LYS A 189 1.45 -15.04 -15.50
N GLU A 190 1.20 -14.45 -16.67
CA GLU A 190 2.23 -13.87 -17.53
C GLU A 190 3.01 -12.76 -16.81
N CYS A 191 2.35 -11.99 -15.93
CA CYS A 191 2.98 -11.01 -15.03
C CYS A 191 3.66 -11.64 -13.80
N ASN A 192 3.92 -12.94 -13.77
CA ASN A 192 4.51 -13.68 -12.63
C ASN A 192 3.77 -13.51 -11.29
N VAL A 193 2.54 -13.03 -11.32
CA VAL A 193 1.74 -12.79 -10.13
C VAL A 193 1.18 -14.10 -9.58
N ASN A 194 1.42 -14.33 -8.30
CA ASN A 194 0.87 -15.46 -7.54
C ASN A 194 0.29 -15.04 -6.17
N TYR A 195 0.13 -13.74 -5.98
CA TYR A 195 -0.55 -13.09 -4.87
C TYR A 195 -1.43 -11.96 -5.42
N LEU A 196 -2.75 -12.16 -5.42
CA LEU A 196 -3.70 -11.22 -5.99
C LEU A 196 -4.48 -10.51 -4.88
N HIS A 197 -4.23 -9.22 -4.72
CA HIS A 197 -4.93 -8.39 -3.75
C HIS A 197 -6.12 -7.70 -4.43
N LEU A 198 -7.32 -8.19 -4.14
CA LEU A 198 -8.56 -7.63 -4.62
C LEU A 198 -9.02 -6.49 -3.69
N MET A 199 -9.11 -5.28 -4.23
CA MET A 199 -9.68 -4.14 -3.53
C MET A 199 -11.13 -4.41 -3.17
N PRO A 200 -11.76 -3.66 -2.23
CA PRO A 200 -13.05 -4.01 -1.66
C PRO A 200 -14.09 -4.37 -2.71
N LEU A 201 -14.60 -5.58 -2.62
CA LEU A 201 -15.63 -6.13 -3.53
C LEU A 201 -16.93 -6.50 -2.80
N LEU A 202 -16.96 -6.35 -1.47
CA LEU A 202 -18.15 -6.63 -0.66
C LEU A 202 -19.22 -5.54 -0.85
N ASP A 203 -20.47 -5.89 -0.55
CA ASP A 203 -21.62 -5.02 -0.78
C ASP A 203 -21.44 -3.65 -0.14
N SER A 204 -21.58 -2.61 -0.93
CA SER A 204 -21.45 -1.21 -0.52
C SER A 204 -22.36 -0.31 -1.35
N PRO A 205 -22.90 0.78 -0.79
CA PRO A 205 -23.83 1.64 -1.48
C PRO A 205 -23.15 2.44 -2.59
N LYS A 206 -23.83 2.59 -3.74
CA LYS A 206 -23.33 3.40 -4.86
C LYS A 206 -23.21 4.87 -4.45
N GLY A 207 -22.13 5.53 -4.83
CA GLY A 207 -21.88 6.96 -4.60
C GLY A 207 -21.47 7.33 -3.16
N ARG A 208 -21.68 6.42 -2.18
CA ARG A 208 -21.30 6.59 -0.76
C ARG A 208 -20.54 5.38 -0.26
N SER A 209 -19.58 4.92 -1.04
CA SER A 209 -18.85 3.68 -0.77
C SER A 209 -17.41 3.88 -0.34
N ASP A 210 -16.81 5.05 -0.57
CA ASP A 210 -15.38 5.28 -0.35
C ASP A 210 -14.52 4.20 -1.03
N GLY A 211 -14.76 3.94 -2.32
CA GLY A 211 -14.06 2.89 -3.04
C GLY A 211 -14.39 1.46 -2.58
N GLY A 212 -15.54 1.25 -1.93
CA GLY A 212 -15.98 -0.04 -1.41
C GLY A 212 -15.75 -0.24 0.10
N TYR A 213 -15.08 0.72 0.77
CA TYR A 213 -14.78 0.61 2.21
C TYR A 213 -15.98 0.89 3.12
N ALA A 214 -17.09 1.45 2.62
CA ALA A 214 -18.35 1.53 3.37
C ALA A 214 -19.17 0.24 3.21
N VAL A 215 -18.77 -0.84 3.90
CA VAL A 215 -19.35 -2.18 3.75
C VAL A 215 -20.77 -2.23 4.34
N ALA A 216 -21.74 -2.60 3.52
CA ALA A 216 -23.14 -2.80 3.91
C ALA A 216 -23.47 -4.27 4.26
N ASP A 217 -22.77 -5.24 3.68
CA ASP A 217 -22.87 -6.66 4.04
C ASP A 217 -21.53 -7.37 3.77
N PHE A 218 -20.91 -7.92 4.82
CA PHE A 218 -19.65 -8.66 4.74
C PHE A 218 -19.77 -10.03 4.07
N ARG A 219 -20.97 -10.50 3.80
CA ARG A 219 -21.23 -11.84 3.24
C ARG A 219 -21.86 -11.79 1.86
N LYS A 220 -21.87 -10.61 1.25
CA LYS A 220 -22.40 -10.37 -0.08
C LYS A 220 -21.37 -9.62 -0.92
N VAL A 221 -21.19 -10.04 -2.17
CA VAL A 221 -20.44 -9.29 -3.18
C VAL A 221 -21.31 -8.18 -3.76
N GLN A 222 -20.72 -7.06 -4.17
CA GLN A 222 -21.40 -6.01 -4.91
C GLN A 222 -22.12 -6.61 -6.13
N GLU A 223 -23.38 -6.27 -6.34
CA GLU A 223 -24.25 -6.86 -7.36
C GLU A 223 -23.67 -6.77 -8.78
N ASN A 224 -22.98 -5.66 -9.08
CA ASN A 224 -22.32 -5.46 -10.37
C ASN A 224 -21.07 -6.28 -10.58
N LEU A 225 -20.49 -6.87 -9.53
CA LEU A 225 -19.29 -7.71 -9.61
C LEU A 225 -19.63 -9.21 -9.68
N GLY A 226 -20.79 -9.62 -9.21
CA GLY A 226 -21.23 -11.01 -9.17
C GLY A 226 -21.80 -11.43 -7.83
N THR A 227 -21.67 -12.72 -7.51
CA THR A 227 -22.17 -13.33 -6.29
C THR A 227 -21.04 -13.86 -5.42
N MET A 228 -21.36 -14.25 -4.18
CA MET A 228 -20.37 -14.92 -3.31
C MET A 228 -19.98 -16.29 -3.86
N ASP A 229 -20.87 -16.97 -4.58
CA ASP A 229 -20.56 -18.24 -5.26
C ASP A 229 -19.59 -18.00 -6.44
N ASP A 230 -19.73 -16.91 -7.21
CA ASP A 230 -18.77 -16.52 -8.24
C ASP A 230 -17.40 -16.19 -7.61
N PHE A 231 -17.37 -15.56 -6.45
CA PHE A 231 -16.13 -15.30 -5.72
C PHE A 231 -15.45 -16.58 -5.23
N ALA A 232 -16.20 -17.49 -4.60
CA ALA A 232 -15.67 -18.79 -4.18
C ALA A 232 -15.16 -19.62 -5.36
N HIS A 233 -15.82 -19.54 -6.52
CA HIS A 233 -15.35 -20.18 -7.75
C HIS A 233 -14.03 -19.56 -8.24
N LEU A 234 -13.94 -18.21 -8.29
CA LEU A 234 -12.72 -17.52 -8.67
C LEU A 234 -11.54 -17.88 -7.76
N THR A 235 -11.73 -17.91 -6.43
CA THR A 235 -10.66 -18.29 -5.49
C THR A 235 -10.17 -19.73 -5.75
N SER A 236 -11.09 -20.65 -6.02
CA SER A 236 -10.74 -22.03 -6.40
C SER A 236 -9.92 -22.09 -7.70
N GLU A 237 -10.30 -21.32 -8.73
CA GLU A 237 -9.55 -21.25 -9.99
C GLU A 237 -8.17 -20.58 -9.82
N CYS A 238 -8.05 -19.59 -8.93
CA CYS A 238 -6.78 -19.01 -8.54
C CYS A 238 -5.88 -20.01 -7.83
N HIS A 239 -6.41 -20.78 -6.87
CA HIS A 239 -5.65 -21.80 -6.14
C HIS A 239 -5.12 -22.90 -7.08
N LYS A 240 -5.91 -23.35 -8.05
CA LYS A 240 -5.46 -24.31 -9.09
C LYS A 240 -4.27 -23.80 -9.89
N ARG A 241 -4.11 -22.48 -10.01
CA ARG A 241 -2.99 -21.82 -10.70
C ARG A 241 -1.87 -21.37 -9.76
N GLY A 242 -1.96 -21.68 -8.46
CA GLY A 242 -0.99 -21.28 -7.45
C GLY A 242 -1.05 -19.78 -7.12
N ILE A 243 -2.20 -19.13 -7.29
CA ILE A 243 -2.43 -17.73 -6.97
C ILE A 243 -3.15 -17.65 -5.63
N ASN A 244 -2.57 -16.93 -4.66
CA ASN A 244 -3.15 -16.64 -3.35
C ASN A 244 -4.03 -15.40 -3.42
N ILE A 245 -5.15 -15.39 -2.73
CA ILE A 245 -6.10 -14.29 -2.72
C ILE A 245 -6.00 -13.48 -1.43
N CYS A 246 -5.79 -12.17 -1.56
CA CYS A 246 -5.93 -11.21 -0.48
C CYS A 246 -7.24 -10.44 -0.66
N LEU A 247 -7.97 -10.25 0.44
CA LEU A 247 -9.19 -9.47 0.47
C LEU A 247 -9.19 -8.49 1.63
N ASP A 248 -9.72 -7.28 1.38
CA ASP A 248 -9.91 -6.26 2.41
C ASP A 248 -10.99 -6.67 3.42
N PHE A 249 -10.69 -6.48 4.69
CA PHE A 249 -11.60 -6.67 5.80
C PHE A 249 -11.69 -5.39 6.63
N VAL A 250 -12.75 -4.62 6.38
CA VAL A 250 -12.99 -3.34 7.04
C VAL A 250 -13.40 -3.57 8.48
N MET A 251 -12.53 -3.21 9.42
CA MET A 251 -12.76 -3.48 10.84
C MET A 251 -13.31 -2.29 11.62
N ASN A 252 -12.89 -1.05 11.27
CA ASN A 252 -13.21 0.11 12.09
C ASN A 252 -14.68 0.51 12.04
N HIS A 253 -15.36 0.31 10.92
CA HIS A 253 -16.70 0.86 10.67
C HIS A 253 -17.52 -0.03 9.73
N THR A 254 -18.81 0.28 9.63
CA THR A 254 -19.69 -0.22 8.57
C THR A 254 -20.33 0.95 7.83
N SER A 255 -20.92 0.69 6.67
CA SER A 255 -21.83 1.63 6.02
C SER A 255 -23.03 1.95 6.91
N GLU A 256 -23.59 3.16 6.80
CA GLU A 256 -24.91 3.50 7.36
C GLU A 256 -26.05 2.65 6.76
N ASP A 257 -25.78 1.99 5.62
CA ASP A 257 -26.70 1.04 4.96
C ASP A 257 -26.53 -0.41 5.44
N HIS A 258 -25.62 -0.69 6.37
CA HIS A 258 -25.50 -1.99 7.02
C HIS A 258 -26.74 -2.32 7.84
N GLU A 259 -27.15 -3.59 7.91
CA GLU A 259 -28.34 -4.01 8.65
C GLU A 259 -28.31 -3.54 10.12
N TRP A 260 -27.16 -3.58 10.77
CA TRP A 260 -27.01 -3.08 12.14
C TRP A 260 -27.27 -1.58 12.24
N ALA A 261 -26.76 -0.81 11.28
CA ALA A 261 -26.94 0.64 11.24
C ALA A 261 -28.41 1.02 10.99
N LYS A 262 -29.10 0.33 10.10
CA LYS A 262 -30.55 0.49 9.86
C LYS A 262 -31.37 0.20 11.11
N ARG A 263 -31.07 -0.88 11.82
CA ARG A 263 -31.74 -1.23 13.08
C ARG A 263 -31.42 -0.27 14.22
N ALA A 264 -30.17 0.18 14.31
CA ALA A 264 -29.76 1.23 15.25
C ALA A 264 -30.53 2.55 15.00
N ARG A 265 -30.68 2.92 13.72
CA ARG A 265 -31.44 4.09 13.27
C ARG A 265 -32.93 3.96 13.60
N ASN A 266 -33.50 2.77 13.56
CA ASN A 266 -34.85 2.47 13.99
C ASN A 266 -35.05 2.46 15.53
N GLY A 267 -34.02 2.78 16.31
CA GLY A 267 -34.08 2.91 17.76
C GLY A 267 -33.84 1.62 18.53
N GLU A 268 -33.45 0.52 17.87
CA GLU A 268 -33.14 -0.74 18.55
C GLU A 268 -31.85 -0.61 19.36
N LYS A 269 -31.97 -0.57 20.67
CA LYS A 269 -30.88 -0.27 21.62
C LYS A 269 -29.71 -1.24 21.47
N GLU A 270 -29.97 -2.53 21.28
CA GLU A 270 -28.94 -3.55 21.05
C GLU A 270 -28.03 -3.22 19.86
N TYR A 271 -28.61 -2.62 18.79
CA TYR A 271 -27.86 -2.24 17.60
C TYR A 271 -27.21 -0.86 17.75
N GLN A 272 -27.81 0.07 18.51
CA GLN A 272 -27.14 1.32 18.85
C GLN A 272 -25.87 1.07 19.68
N ASP A 273 -25.88 0.06 20.57
CA ASP A 273 -24.73 -0.32 21.40
C ASP A 273 -23.58 -0.98 20.59
N ARG A 274 -23.82 -1.34 19.33
CA ARG A 274 -22.77 -1.79 18.39
C ARG A 274 -21.97 -0.64 17.79
N TYR A 275 -22.44 0.60 17.93
CA TYR A 275 -21.82 1.85 17.50
C TYR A 275 -21.66 2.82 18.66
N PHE A 276 -21.17 4.01 18.41
CA PHE A 276 -21.06 5.09 19.40
C PHE A 276 -22.14 6.13 19.14
N PHE A 277 -23.31 5.99 19.78
CA PHE A 277 -24.45 6.89 19.68
C PHE A 277 -24.54 7.79 20.91
N PHE A 278 -24.81 9.10 20.70
CA PHE A 278 -24.92 10.11 21.75
C PHE A 278 -26.13 11.00 21.53
N ASP A 279 -26.89 11.31 22.61
CA ASP A 279 -28.07 12.15 22.56
C ASP A 279 -27.75 13.65 22.38
N ASN A 280 -26.56 14.06 22.75
CA ASN A 280 -26.06 15.43 22.63
C ASN A 280 -24.56 15.43 22.35
N TYR A 281 -23.95 16.63 22.25
CA TYR A 281 -22.53 16.79 21.93
C TYR A 281 -21.60 16.83 23.15
N ASP A 282 -22.09 16.57 24.38
CA ASP A 282 -21.29 16.65 25.62
C ASP A 282 -20.14 15.61 25.59
N ILE A 283 -20.48 14.34 25.32
CA ILE A 283 -19.47 13.28 25.20
C ILE A 283 -18.65 13.38 23.89
N PRO A 284 -19.24 13.58 22.70
CA PRO A 284 -18.49 13.89 21.49
C PRO A 284 -17.42 14.97 21.66
N SER A 285 -17.73 16.08 22.31
CA SER A 285 -16.79 17.16 22.56
C SER A 285 -15.55 16.76 23.38
N LEU A 286 -15.66 15.73 24.24
CA LEU A 286 -14.53 15.18 24.98
C LEU A 286 -13.58 14.35 24.09
N TYR A 287 -14.12 13.67 23.08
CA TYR A 287 -13.30 12.99 22.07
C TYR A 287 -12.57 14.03 21.19
N ASP A 288 -13.25 15.06 20.71
CA ASP A 288 -12.68 16.08 19.82
C ASP A 288 -11.51 16.86 20.46
N GLN A 289 -11.42 16.90 21.78
CA GLN A 289 -10.26 17.50 22.46
C GLN A 289 -8.94 16.78 22.22
N THR A 290 -8.98 15.49 21.89
CA THR A 290 -7.78 14.64 21.82
C THR A 290 -7.72 13.74 20.58
N CYS A 291 -8.84 13.54 19.89
CA CYS A 291 -8.96 12.70 18.70
C CYS A 291 -8.79 13.55 17.44
N PRO A 292 -7.65 13.45 16.73
CA PRO A 292 -7.44 14.24 15.51
C PRO A 292 -8.31 13.72 14.37
N GLU A 293 -8.82 14.63 13.54
CA GLU A 293 -9.53 14.27 12.31
C GLU A 293 -8.62 13.56 11.33
N VAL A 294 -9.15 12.62 10.57
CA VAL A 294 -8.41 11.87 9.54
C VAL A 294 -8.43 12.62 8.21
N PHE A 295 -9.58 13.18 7.84
CA PHE A 295 -9.80 13.91 6.60
C PHE A 295 -10.37 15.32 6.88
N PRO A 296 -9.57 16.25 7.42
CA PRO A 296 -10.07 17.54 7.91
C PRO A 296 -10.68 18.45 6.84
N THR A 297 -10.41 18.21 5.55
CA THR A 297 -10.98 18.96 4.43
C THR A 297 -12.06 18.20 3.67
N THR A 298 -11.91 16.90 3.50
CA THR A 298 -12.83 16.07 2.70
C THR A 298 -14.02 15.57 3.52
N ALA A 299 -13.79 15.21 4.79
CA ALA A 299 -14.81 14.72 5.73
C ALA A 299 -14.51 15.24 7.15
N PRO A 300 -14.75 16.56 7.41
CA PRO A 300 -14.41 17.19 8.68
C PRO A 300 -15.29 16.70 9.83
N GLY A 301 -14.68 16.59 11.02
CA GLY A 301 -15.31 16.14 12.26
C GLY A 301 -15.19 14.64 12.49
N ASN A 302 -15.38 14.25 13.77
CA ASN A 302 -15.39 12.82 14.18
C ASN A 302 -16.81 12.31 14.50
N PHE A 303 -17.83 13.15 14.33
CA PHE A 303 -19.21 12.79 14.67
C PHE A 303 -20.18 13.37 13.65
N THR A 304 -21.16 12.57 13.25
CA THR A 304 -22.23 12.94 12.33
C THR A 304 -23.54 13.06 13.08
N TRP A 305 -24.26 14.18 12.89
CA TRP A 305 -25.61 14.37 13.38
C TRP A 305 -26.61 13.62 12.47
N LEU A 306 -27.48 12.83 13.06
CA LEU A 306 -28.57 12.11 12.39
C LEU A 306 -29.90 12.80 12.70
N GLU A 307 -30.47 13.48 11.69
CA GLU A 307 -31.72 14.24 11.83
C GLU A 307 -32.92 13.36 12.21
N ASP A 308 -32.95 12.13 11.72
CA ASP A 308 -34.06 11.18 11.92
C ASP A 308 -34.08 10.60 13.34
N THR A 309 -32.93 10.42 13.96
CA THR A 309 -32.85 9.87 15.32
C THR A 309 -32.61 10.92 16.39
N HIS A 310 -32.30 12.18 16.00
CA HIS A 310 -31.84 13.25 16.89
C HIS A 310 -30.66 12.82 17.77
N LYS A 311 -29.67 12.13 17.17
CA LYS A 311 -28.45 11.64 17.85
C LYS A 311 -27.21 11.94 17.01
N HIS A 312 -26.06 11.99 17.70
CA HIS A 312 -24.76 11.95 17.07
C HIS A 312 -24.26 10.52 17.00
N VAL A 313 -23.61 10.13 15.89
CA VAL A 313 -22.88 8.87 15.74
C VAL A 313 -21.43 9.17 15.44
N MET A 314 -20.51 8.36 15.97
CA MET A 314 -19.07 8.52 15.68
C MET A 314 -18.75 8.05 14.27
N THR A 315 -17.98 8.89 13.54
CA THR A 315 -17.60 8.69 12.14
C THR A 315 -16.17 9.18 11.93
N THR A 316 -15.19 8.32 12.23
CA THR A 316 -13.75 8.67 12.13
C THR A 316 -13.34 9.03 10.70
N PHE A 317 -13.99 8.45 9.68
CA PHE A 317 -13.71 8.65 8.27
C PHE A 317 -14.82 9.48 7.61
N TYR A 318 -15.67 8.87 6.81
CA TYR A 318 -16.76 9.59 6.15
C TYR A 318 -18.06 9.56 6.98
N PRO A 319 -18.95 10.54 6.82
CA PRO A 319 -20.22 10.62 7.57
C PRO A 319 -21.13 9.40 7.45
N TYR A 320 -20.99 8.61 6.38
CA TYR A 320 -21.74 7.39 6.11
C TYR A 320 -21.01 6.12 6.57
N GLN A 321 -19.84 6.24 7.23
CA GLN A 321 -19.04 5.15 7.79
C GLN A 321 -19.10 5.23 9.31
N TRP A 322 -19.98 4.42 9.93
CA TRP A 322 -20.23 4.46 11.36
C TRP A 322 -19.28 3.57 12.14
N ASP A 323 -18.58 4.13 13.10
CA ASP A 323 -17.54 3.45 13.87
C ASP A 323 -18.11 2.36 14.79
N LEU A 324 -17.56 1.15 14.68
CA LEU A 324 -17.94 -0.01 15.46
C LEU A 324 -17.41 0.08 16.90
N ASN A 325 -18.28 -0.26 17.86
CA ASN A 325 -17.96 -0.25 19.27
C ASN A 325 -17.41 -1.60 19.75
N TYR A 326 -16.11 -1.79 19.64
CA TYR A 326 -15.44 -3.02 20.11
C TYR A 326 -15.41 -3.18 21.64
N ARG A 327 -15.91 -2.22 22.43
CA ARG A 327 -16.18 -2.44 23.86
C ARG A 327 -17.35 -3.40 24.07
N ASN A 328 -18.17 -3.59 23.05
CA ASN A 328 -19.24 -4.57 23.03
C ASN A 328 -18.69 -5.90 22.50
N PRO A 329 -18.60 -6.97 23.30
CA PRO A 329 -18.07 -8.26 22.86
C PRO A 329 -18.83 -8.90 21.69
N ILE A 330 -20.12 -8.54 21.51
CA ILE A 330 -20.93 -8.99 20.39
C ILE A 330 -20.31 -8.50 19.06
N VAL A 331 -19.81 -7.25 19.03
CA VAL A 331 -19.18 -6.68 17.83
C VAL A 331 -17.93 -7.49 17.45
N LEU A 332 -17.04 -7.78 18.40
CA LEU A 332 -15.86 -8.60 18.10
C LEU A 332 -16.26 -10.00 17.59
N ASN A 333 -17.20 -10.65 18.27
CA ASN A 333 -17.61 -12.01 17.90
C ASN A 333 -18.23 -12.08 16.49
N GLU A 334 -19.04 -11.10 16.12
CA GLU A 334 -19.66 -11.00 14.78
C GLU A 334 -18.62 -10.65 13.72
N MET A 335 -17.65 -9.77 14.03
CA MET A 335 -16.56 -9.47 13.10
C MET A 335 -15.64 -10.68 12.89
N ILE A 336 -15.34 -11.46 13.94
CA ILE A 336 -14.64 -12.75 13.80
C ILE A 336 -15.46 -13.74 12.95
N PHE A 337 -16.78 -13.79 13.14
CA PHE A 337 -17.66 -14.58 12.28
C PHE A 337 -17.49 -14.21 10.80
N ASN A 338 -17.53 -12.90 10.47
CA ASN A 338 -17.39 -12.43 9.11
C ASN A 338 -15.99 -12.72 8.53
N MET A 339 -14.92 -12.55 9.32
CA MET A 339 -13.56 -12.88 8.90
C MET A 339 -13.41 -14.38 8.57
N LEU A 340 -13.92 -15.26 9.43
CA LEU A 340 -13.86 -16.71 9.22
C LEU A 340 -14.76 -17.15 8.05
N TYR A 341 -15.87 -16.44 7.82
CA TYR A 341 -16.72 -16.66 6.65
C TYR A 341 -15.93 -16.41 5.36
N LEU A 342 -15.24 -15.27 5.26
CA LEU A 342 -14.42 -14.92 4.10
C LEU A 342 -13.23 -15.89 3.92
N ALA A 343 -12.56 -16.27 5.02
CA ALA A 343 -11.51 -17.29 4.99
C ALA A 343 -12.02 -18.63 4.40
N ASN A 344 -13.28 -19.00 4.66
CA ASN A 344 -13.90 -20.20 4.10
C ASN A 344 -14.40 -20.03 2.66
N GLN A 345 -14.40 -18.81 2.11
CA GLN A 345 -14.56 -18.58 0.68
C GLN A 345 -13.24 -18.70 -0.11
N GLY A 346 -12.13 -19.04 0.55
CA GLY A 346 -10.83 -19.23 -0.09
C GLY A 346 -9.91 -18.02 0.00
N VAL A 347 -10.18 -17.05 0.88
CA VAL A 347 -9.26 -15.94 1.16
C VAL A 347 -8.04 -16.49 1.91
N ASP A 348 -6.84 -16.23 1.38
CA ASP A 348 -5.54 -16.66 1.94
C ASP A 348 -4.92 -15.57 2.82
N ILE A 349 -5.19 -14.31 2.52
CA ILE A 349 -4.64 -13.16 3.24
C ILE A 349 -5.79 -12.19 3.53
N VAL A 350 -6.01 -11.91 4.80
CA VAL A 350 -7.00 -10.93 5.24
C VAL A 350 -6.30 -9.60 5.51
N ARG A 351 -6.58 -8.57 4.70
CA ARG A 351 -6.06 -7.23 4.94
C ARG A 351 -6.95 -6.52 5.94
N LEU A 352 -6.41 -6.22 7.11
CA LEU A 352 -7.08 -5.53 8.21
C LEU A 352 -7.05 -4.02 7.95
N ASP A 353 -8.17 -3.52 7.42
CA ASP A 353 -8.34 -2.11 7.09
C ASP A 353 -8.45 -1.25 8.35
N ALA A 354 -7.79 -0.09 8.33
CA ALA A 354 -7.85 0.93 9.38
C ALA A 354 -7.69 0.37 10.81
N VAL A 355 -6.90 -0.70 10.97
CA VAL A 355 -6.76 -1.43 12.24
C VAL A 355 -6.33 -0.55 13.42
N PRO A 356 -5.50 0.51 13.28
CA PRO A 356 -5.12 1.38 14.40
C PRO A 356 -6.30 2.07 15.10
N TYR A 357 -7.44 2.18 14.45
CA TYR A 357 -8.56 3.01 14.87
C TYR A 357 -9.68 2.24 15.60
N ILE A 358 -9.62 0.91 15.65
CA ILE A 358 -10.77 0.08 16.08
C ILE A 358 -11.18 0.25 17.54
N TRP A 359 -10.33 0.79 18.43
CA TRP A 359 -10.66 1.02 19.82
C TRP A 359 -10.75 2.52 20.16
N LYS A 360 -11.86 2.93 20.77
CA LYS A 360 -12.14 4.32 21.13
C LYS A 360 -12.14 4.53 22.63
N GLN A 361 -11.39 5.55 23.09
CA GLN A 361 -11.29 5.92 24.49
C GLN A 361 -11.16 7.43 24.68
N ILE A 362 -12.06 8.01 25.48
CA ILE A 362 -12.02 9.44 25.83
C ILE A 362 -10.68 9.80 26.46
N GLY A 363 -10.14 10.96 26.11
CA GLY A 363 -8.86 11.45 26.62
C GLY A 363 -7.64 10.84 25.94
N THR A 364 -7.84 10.06 24.89
CA THR A 364 -6.79 9.55 24.00
C THR A 364 -6.99 10.04 22.57
N ASN A 365 -6.01 9.79 21.70
CA ASN A 365 -6.15 10.07 20.28
C ASN A 365 -6.93 8.99 19.51
N CYS A 366 -7.47 7.97 20.19
CA CYS A 366 -8.19 6.83 19.60
C CYS A 366 -7.41 6.08 18.51
N ARG A 367 -6.07 6.06 18.60
CA ARG A 367 -5.19 5.37 17.65
C ARG A 367 -4.12 4.56 18.40
N ASN A 368 -3.80 3.37 17.91
CA ASN A 368 -2.74 2.51 18.45
C ASN A 368 -2.89 2.20 19.96
N LEU A 369 -4.11 2.06 20.44
CA LEU A 369 -4.34 1.75 21.84
C LEU A 369 -4.02 0.28 22.17
N PRO A 370 -3.61 -0.06 23.40
CA PRO A 370 -3.25 -1.44 23.77
C PRO A 370 -4.32 -2.48 23.42
N GLN A 371 -5.59 -2.11 23.51
CA GLN A 371 -6.72 -2.98 23.19
C GLN A 371 -6.77 -3.36 21.71
N VAL A 372 -6.26 -2.50 20.80
CA VAL A 372 -6.12 -2.83 19.39
C VAL A 372 -5.19 -4.03 19.23
N HIS A 373 -4.01 -3.98 19.86
CA HIS A 373 -3.03 -5.07 19.85
C HIS A 373 -3.60 -6.35 20.47
N THR A 374 -4.35 -6.24 21.57
CA THR A 374 -5.07 -7.38 22.17
C THR A 374 -6.02 -8.04 21.17
N ILE A 375 -6.82 -7.25 20.42
CA ILE A 375 -7.75 -7.76 19.43
C ILE A 375 -7.01 -8.43 18.26
N VAL A 376 -5.97 -7.80 17.72
CA VAL A 376 -5.19 -8.37 16.62
C VAL A 376 -4.50 -9.67 17.02
N ARG A 377 -3.94 -9.72 18.26
CA ARG A 377 -3.38 -10.95 18.83
C ARG A 377 -4.42 -12.07 18.92
N MET A 378 -5.63 -11.78 19.39
CA MET A 378 -6.72 -12.77 19.42
C MET A 378 -7.10 -13.22 18.02
N MET A 379 -7.21 -12.31 17.04
CA MET A 379 -7.49 -12.67 15.65
C MET A 379 -6.42 -13.61 15.08
N ARG A 380 -5.14 -13.34 15.39
CA ARG A 380 -4.03 -14.19 14.98
C ARG A 380 -4.20 -15.62 15.54
N MET A 381 -4.43 -15.76 16.84
CA MET A 381 -4.65 -17.09 17.47
C MET A 381 -5.89 -17.79 16.91
N ILE A 382 -6.97 -17.06 16.64
CA ILE A 382 -8.19 -17.61 16.05
C ILE A 382 -7.91 -18.18 14.66
N CYS A 383 -7.13 -17.48 13.83
CA CYS A 383 -6.69 -18.01 12.54
C CYS A 383 -5.83 -19.27 12.74
N GLU A 384 -4.86 -19.25 13.61
CA GLU A 384 -3.98 -20.41 13.91
C GLU A 384 -4.77 -21.64 14.39
N ILE A 385 -5.94 -21.45 15.04
CA ILE A 385 -6.82 -22.54 15.47
C ILE A 385 -7.70 -23.05 14.31
N VAL A 386 -8.32 -22.15 13.54
CA VAL A 386 -9.41 -22.47 12.60
C VAL A 386 -8.91 -22.64 11.17
N CYS A 387 -7.98 -21.80 10.73
CA CYS A 387 -7.49 -21.69 9.36
C CYS A 387 -6.01 -21.24 9.33
N PRO A 388 -5.07 -22.07 9.84
CA PRO A 388 -3.67 -21.67 10.07
C PRO A 388 -2.90 -21.29 8.80
N GLY A 389 -3.45 -21.60 7.63
CA GLY A 389 -2.90 -21.16 6.34
C GLY A 389 -3.23 -19.70 6.00
N VAL A 390 -4.13 -19.04 6.73
CA VAL A 390 -4.58 -17.67 6.46
C VAL A 390 -3.67 -16.66 7.16
N LEU A 391 -3.18 -15.67 6.40
CA LEU A 391 -2.33 -14.61 6.92
C LEU A 391 -3.15 -13.36 7.25
N LEU A 392 -2.67 -12.57 8.21
CA LEU A 392 -3.18 -11.23 8.51
C LEU A 392 -2.19 -10.18 8.00
N LEU A 393 -2.67 -9.27 7.14
CA LEU A 393 -1.94 -8.10 6.66
C LEU A 393 -2.53 -6.86 7.31
N GLY A 394 -1.77 -6.18 8.16
CA GLY A 394 -2.24 -4.97 8.84
C GLY A 394 -1.98 -3.71 8.01
N GLU A 395 -3.01 -2.87 7.88
CA GLU A 395 -2.83 -1.53 7.33
C GLU A 395 -2.56 -0.53 8.45
N VAL A 396 -1.34 -0.01 8.48
CA VAL A 396 -0.89 0.97 9.47
C VAL A 396 -0.10 2.07 8.77
N VAL A 397 -0.79 3.12 8.34
CA VAL A 397 -0.18 4.26 7.60
C VAL A 397 0.26 5.33 8.60
N MET A 398 1.43 5.14 9.19
CA MET A 398 1.97 6.01 10.25
C MET A 398 3.50 6.04 10.20
N ALA A 399 4.12 6.85 11.08
CA ALA A 399 5.56 6.86 11.26
C ALA A 399 6.10 5.48 11.68
N PRO A 400 7.37 5.14 11.36
CA PRO A 400 7.93 3.79 11.49
C PRO A 400 7.76 3.16 12.87
N GLU A 401 7.94 3.94 13.92
CA GLU A 401 7.85 3.49 15.31
C GLU A 401 6.42 3.09 15.72
N LYS A 402 5.40 3.50 14.95
CA LYS A 402 3.99 3.13 15.16
C LYS A 402 3.58 1.90 14.35
N VAL A 403 4.29 1.61 13.25
CA VAL A 403 3.99 0.48 12.36
C VAL A 403 4.49 -0.84 12.96
N VAL A 404 5.76 -0.89 13.36
CA VAL A 404 6.45 -2.10 13.82
C VAL A 404 5.73 -2.85 14.94
N PRO A 405 5.12 -2.19 15.96
CA PRO A 405 4.40 -2.89 17.02
C PRO A 405 3.27 -3.82 16.55
N TYR A 406 2.71 -3.63 15.37
CA TYR A 406 1.65 -4.48 14.81
C TYR A 406 2.13 -5.85 14.33
N PHE A 407 3.43 -6.10 14.29
CA PHE A 407 3.95 -7.47 14.18
C PHE A 407 3.83 -8.23 15.52
N GLY A 408 3.62 -7.51 16.62
CA GLY A 408 3.73 -8.06 17.97
C GLY A 408 5.18 -8.34 18.32
N THR A 409 5.41 -9.37 19.12
CA THR A 409 6.74 -9.93 19.41
C THR A 409 6.88 -11.31 18.75
N VAL A 410 8.12 -11.82 18.64
CA VAL A 410 8.37 -13.13 18.00
C VAL A 410 7.63 -14.26 18.72
N ASP A 411 7.51 -14.18 20.04
CA ASP A 411 6.80 -15.16 20.89
C ASP A 411 5.29 -14.87 21.03
N LYS A 412 4.86 -13.66 20.73
CA LYS A 412 3.44 -13.23 20.71
C LYS A 412 3.14 -12.44 19.45
N PRO A 413 3.13 -13.10 18.27
CA PRO A 413 2.92 -12.44 17.02
C PRO A 413 1.48 -11.92 16.86
N GLU A 414 1.36 -10.77 16.19
CA GLU A 414 0.10 -10.16 15.77
C GLU A 414 -0.10 -10.34 14.26
N CYS A 415 0.11 -9.29 13.45
CA CYS A 415 0.04 -9.42 12.00
C CYS A 415 1.20 -10.28 11.45
N HIS A 416 0.95 -11.02 10.37
CA HIS A 416 1.99 -11.70 9.61
C HIS A 416 2.75 -10.75 8.71
N LEU A 417 2.01 -9.79 8.13
CA LEU A 417 2.47 -8.84 7.13
C LEU A 417 2.05 -7.42 7.51
N LEU A 418 2.88 -6.44 7.19
CA LEU A 418 2.53 -5.01 7.26
C LEU A 418 2.97 -4.32 5.97
N TYR A 419 2.29 -3.24 5.60
CA TYR A 419 2.72 -2.37 4.51
C TYR A 419 4.02 -1.64 4.85
N ASN A 420 4.96 -1.60 3.92
CA ASN A 420 6.22 -0.85 4.05
C ASN A 420 6.02 0.63 3.68
N VAL A 421 5.13 1.29 4.39
CA VAL A 421 4.65 2.65 4.10
C VAL A 421 5.78 3.66 4.09
N THR A 422 6.64 3.62 5.11
CA THR A 422 7.73 4.59 5.26
C THR A 422 8.79 4.44 4.17
N THR A 423 9.11 3.20 3.76
CA THR A 423 10.05 2.97 2.64
C THR A 423 9.43 3.46 1.33
N MET A 424 8.14 3.24 1.10
CA MET A 424 7.42 3.77 -0.05
C MET A 424 7.46 5.30 -0.08
N ALA A 425 7.10 5.96 1.02
CA ALA A 425 7.14 7.43 1.13
C ALA A 425 8.56 7.98 0.97
N SER A 426 9.58 7.31 1.56
CA SER A 426 11.00 7.69 1.42
C SER A 426 11.50 7.51 -0.02
N THR A 427 10.95 6.56 -0.78
CA THR A 427 11.26 6.40 -2.21
C THR A 427 10.76 7.62 -3.01
N TRP A 428 9.51 8.04 -2.83
CA TRP A 428 8.98 9.23 -3.49
C TRP A 428 9.61 10.53 -3.02
N HIS A 429 10.03 10.61 -1.75
CA HIS A 429 10.89 11.66 -1.25
C HIS A 429 12.20 11.73 -2.05
N THR A 430 12.87 10.60 -2.23
CA THR A 430 14.12 10.51 -3.01
C THR A 430 13.91 10.88 -4.47
N VAL A 431 12.77 10.52 -5.08
CA VAL A 431 12.39 10.96 -6.43
C VAL A 431 12.33 12.49 -6.54
N ALA A 432 11.80 13.17 -5.54
CA ALA A 432 11.68 14.62 -5.54
C ALA A 432 12.99 15.34 -5.19
N THR A 433 13.75 14.81 -4.24
CA THR A 433 14.94 15.49 -3.69
C THR A 433 16.25 15.11 -4.36
N ARG A 434 16.31 13.95 -5.01
CA ARG A 434 17.56 13.31 -5.49
C ARG A 434 18.51 12.89 -4.36
N ASP A 435 18.06 12.89 -3.13
CA ASP A 435 18.85 12.54 -1.94
C ASP A 435 18.37 11.21 -1.35
N VAL A 436 19.25 10.19 -1.35
CA VAL A 436 18.96 8.85 -0.86
C VAL A 436 19.18 8.70 0.66
N SER A 437 19.64 9.73 1.35
CA SER A 437 20.05 9.63 2.77
C SER A 437 18.90 9.15 3.67
N LEU A 438 17.71 9.71 3.49
CA LEU A 438 16.52 9.29 4.25
C LEU A 438 16.10 7.85 3.90
N LEU A 439 16.13 7.51 2.60
CA LEU A 439 15.79 6.16 2.14
C LEU A 439 16.77 5.12 2.66
N ARG A 440 18.09 5.42 2.62
CA ARG A 440 19.14 4.58 3.17
C ARG A 440 18.94 4.34 4.66
N ARG A 441 18.69 5.41 5.44
CA ARG A 441 18.37 5.30 6.87
C ARG A 441 17.15 4.40 7.12
N GLN A 442 16.11 4.55 6.34
CA GLN A 442 14.89 3.73 6.47
C GLN A 442 15.19 2.24 6.19
N LEU A 443 15.99 1.95 5.17
CA LEU A 443 16.41 0.58 4.87
C LEU A 443 17.24 -0.03 6.01
N ASP A 444 18.13 0.75 6.63
CA ASP A 444 18.93 0.31 7.79
C ASP A 444 18.05 0.04 9.02
N ILE A 445 17.01 0.85 9.25
CA ILE A 445 16.01 0.60 10.31
C ILE A 445 15.29 -0.73 10.04
N VAL A 446 14.77 -0.95 8.83
CA VAL A 446 14.09 -2.20 8.46
C VAL A 446 15.04 -3.40 8.56
N ALA A 447 16.29 -3.25 8.14
CA ALA A 447 17.30 -4.29 8.23
C ALA A 447 17.65 -4.70 9.68
N GLY A 448 17.46 -3.80 10.63
CA GLY A 448 17.66 -4.05 12.07
C GLY A 448 16.52 -4.81 12.75
N LEU A 449 15.37 -5.00 12.08
CA LEU A 449 14.20 -5.68 12.66
C LEU A 449 14.38 -7.21 12.65
N PRO A 450 13.61 -7.95 13.50
CA PRO A 450 13.55 -9.41 13.44
C PRO A 450 13.22 -9.93 12.03
N ARG A 451 13.83 -11.05 11.64
CA ARG A 451 13.62 -11.68 10.32
C ARG A 451 12.21 -12.24 10.13
N ASP A 452 11.49 -12.42 11.23
CA ASP A 452 10.09 -12.83 11.22
C ASP A 452 9.13 -11.75 10.74
N TYR A 453 9.57 -10.48 10.73
CA TYR A 453 8.75 -9.33 10.31
C TYR A 453 8.85 -9.15 8.80
N VAL A 454 7.77 -9.47 8.11
CA VAL A 454 7.72 -9.44 6.65
C VAL A 454 6.87 -8.26 6.17
N PHE A 455 7.48 -7.39 5.39
CA PHE A 455 6.79 -6.24 4.80
C PHE A 455 6.25 -6.54 3.40
N GLN A 456 5.11 -5.94 3.09
CA GLN A 456 4.62 -5.78 1.73
C GLN A 456 5.22 -4.51 1.15
N ASN A 457 6.07 -4.65 0.11
CA ASN A 457 6.74 -3.55 -0.56
C ASN A 457 5.95 -3.11 -1.79
N TYR A 458 5.81 -1.82 -2.01
CA TYR A 458 5.04 -1.26 -3.12
C TYR A 458 5.51 0.17 -3.43
N LEU A 459 5.27 0.65 -4.64
CA LEU A 459 5.51 2.04 -5.01
C LEU A 459 4.26 2.90 -4.81
N ARG A 460 3.09 2.36 -5.11
CA ARG A 460 1.77 2.94 -4.88
C ARG A 460 0.72 1.85 -4.67
N CYS A 461 -0.42 2.23 -4.15
CA CYS A 461 -1.60 1.36 -4.07
C CYS A 461 -2.84 2.12 -4.60
N HIS A 462 -4.03 1.70 -4.21
CA HIS A 462 -5.28 2.37 -4.52
C HIS A 462 -5.48 3.68 -3.72
N ASP A 463 -4.76 3.84 -2.60
CA ASP A 463 -4.80 5.04 -1.77
C ASP A 463 -3.76 6.07 -2.18
N ASP A 464 -3.90 7.24 -1.60
CA ASP A 464 -2.95 8.32 -1.72
C ASP A 464 -1.61 7.98 -1.07
N ILE A 465 -0.55 8.63 -1.52
CA ILE A 465 0.79 8.59 -0.94
C ILE A 465 0.85 9.61 0.19
N GLY A 466 0.84 9.12 1.43
CA GLY A 466 1.01 9.93 2.63
C GLY A 466 2.48 10.13 3.00
N TRP A 467 2.82 11.29 3.57
CA TRP A 467 4.18 11.64 3.96
C TRP A 467 4.53 11.22 5.40
N GLY A 468 4.42 9.92 5.69
CA GLY A 468 4.88 9.34 6.97
C GLY A 468 6.39 9.19 7.03
N LEU A 469 7.13 10.31 6.93
CA LEU A 469 8.58 10.37 6.96
C LEU A 469 9.11 10.56 8.40
N ASP A 470 10.38 10.20 8.63
CA ASP A 470 11.09 10.41 9.89
C ASP A 470 11.47 11.89 10.05
N TYR A 471 10.51 12.74 10.44
CA TYR A 471 10.75 14.17 10.62
C TYR A 471 11.63 14.49 11.84
N ASP A 472 11.63 13.65 12.88
CA ASP A 472 12.57 13.79 14.01
C ASP A 472 14.04 13.69 13.53
N TYR A 473 14.29 12.85 12.54
CA TYR A 473 15.60 12.77 11.89
C TYR A 473 15.86 13.97 10.98
N LEU A 474 14.92 14.37 10.14
CA LEU A 474 15.06 15.45 9.18
C LEU A 474 15.27 16.81 9.87
N GLU A 475 14.68 17.05 11.04
CA GLU A 475 14.89 18.25 11.84
C GLU A 475 16.36 18.45 12.26
N ASN A 476 17.14 17.37 12.41
CA ASN A 476 18.58 17.48 12.69
C ASN A 476 19.38 18.17 11.56
N PHE A 477 18.81 18.19 10.35
CA PHE A 477 19.37 18.87 9.17
C PHE A 477 18.67 20.21 8.88
N GLY A 478 17.82 20.69 9.81
CA GLY A 478 17.09 21.94 9.66
C GLY A 478 15.89 21.85 8.71
N ILE A 479 15.46 20.64 8.34
CA ILE A 479 14.31 20.40 7.45
C ILE A 479 13.04 20.40 8.31
N GLN A 480 12.18 21.39 8.09
CA GLN A 480 10.89 21.51 8.76
C GLN A 480 9.79 20.79 7.99
N GLU A 481 8.91 20.11 8.71
CA GLU A 481 7.87 19.23 8.15
C GLU A 481 6.98 19.92 7.11
N VAL A 482 6.29 21.01 7.47
CA VAL A 482 5.29 21.65 6.59
C VAL A 482 5.90 22.21 5.31
N PRO A 483 6.99 23.02 5.34
CA PRO A 483 7.64 23.49 4.11
C PRO A 483 8.18 22.37 3.24
N HIS A 484 8.66 21.28 3.86
CA HIS A 484 9.21 20.15 3.14
C HIS A 484 8.12 19.35 2.43
N LYS A 485 7.04 19.01 3.12
CA LYS A 485 5.87 18.37 2.50
C LYS A 485 5.35 19.20 1.33
N LYS A 486 5.28 20.54 1.48
CA LYS A 486 4.90 21.42 0.39
C LYS A 486 5.83 21.31 -0.81
N TYR A 487 7.14 21.27 -0.61
CA TYR A 487 8.12 21.07 -1.68
C TYR A 487 7.88 19.74 -2.42
N LEU A 488 7.72 18.63 -1.67
CA LEU A 488 7.45 17.31 -2.25
C LEU A 488 6.16 17.32 -3.09
N ASN A 489 5.10 17.91 -2.56
CA ASN A 489 3.82 18.05 -3.25
C ASN A 489 3.93 18.92 -4.50
N ASP A 490 4.59 20.08 -4.42
CA ASP A 490 4.79 20.97 -5.57
C ASP A 490 5.64 20.30 -6.68
N PHE A 491 6.67 19.50 -6.28
CA PHE A 491 7.47 18.73 -7.25
C PHE A 491 6.62 17.65 -7.92
N LEU A 492 5.98 16.79 -7.14
CA LEU A 492 5.28 15.62 -7.68
C LEU A 492 3.94 15.95 -8.39
N THR A 493 3.42 17.17 -8.19
CA THR A 493 2.28 17.69 -8.98
C THR A 493 2.70 18.50 -10.21
N GLY A 494 4.00 18.62 -10.49
CA GLY A 494 4.50 19.39 -11.64
C GLY A 494 4.45 20.91 -11.47
N LYS A 495 4.16 21.41 -10.26
CA LYS A 495 4.14 22.85 -9.94
C LYS A 495 5.54 23.43 -9.70
N TYR A 496 6.48 22.59 -9.28
CA TYR A 496 7.86 22.99 -9.09
C TYR A 496 8.56 23.15 -10.46
N PRO A 497 9.37 24.22 -10.67
CA PRO A 497 10.15 24.35 -11.91
C PRO A 497 10.99 23.10 -12.17
N ASP A 498 11.04 22.69 -13.43
CA ASP A 498 11.80 21.50 -13.91
C ASP A 498 11.25 20.13 -13.45
N SER A 499 10.18 20.07 -12.68
CA SER A 499 9.54 18.80 -12.35
C SER A 499 8.96 18.13 -13.60
N PHE A 500 9.28 16.86 -13.78
CA PHE A 500 8.70 16.01 -14.82
C PHE A 500 7.41 15.32 -14.36
N ALA A 501 7.13 15.25 -13.08
CA ALA A 501 6.00 14.50 -12.52
C ALA A 501 4.65 15.14 -12.83
N ARG A 502 3.61 14.30 -12.88
CA ARG A 502 2.21 14.70 -13.02
C ARG A 502 1.38 13.93 -11.99
N GLY A 503 1.04 14.58 -10.88
CA GLY A 503 0.15 14.07 -9.84
C GLY A 503 -0.89 15.11 -9.46
N GLU A 504 -1.81 14.72 -8.58
CA GLU A 504 -2.80 15.61 -7.96
C GLU A 504 -2.78 15.43 -6.43
N LEU A 505 -3.26 16.44 -5.71
CA LEU A 505 -3.33 16.41 -4.24
C LEU A 505 -4.70 15.91 -3.79
N TYR A 506 -4.71 15.11 -2.74
CA TYR A 506 -5.88 14.68 -2.01
C TYR A 506 -5.84 15.23 -0.58
N ASN A 507 -6.99 15.65 -0.04
CA ASN A 507 -7.14 16.20 1.31
C ASN A 507 -6.16 17.34 1.61
N ASP A 508 -6.04 18.30 0.66
CA ASP A 508 -5.13 19.46 0.78
C ASP A 508 -5.59 20.42 1.87
N ASP A 509 -4.94 20.39 3.04
CA ASP A 509 -5.09 21.40 4.08
C ASP A 509 -3.86 22.31 4.11
N PRO A 510 -3.95 23.52 3.54
CA PRO A 510 -2.82 24.47 3.50
C PRO A 510 -2.28 24.88 4.88
N ARG A 511 -3.09 24.73 5.94
CA ARG A 511 -2.70 25.11 7.32
C ARG A 511 -1.76 24.06 7.92
N LEU A 512 -2.03 22.77 7.63
CA LEU A 512 -1.26 21.65 8.15
C LEU A 512 -0.16 21.21 7.18
N GLY A 513 -0.25 21.59 5.89
CA GLY A 513 0.63 21.09 4.84
C GLY A 513 0.51 19.56 4.67
N ASP A 514 -0.62 18.98 5.06
CA ASP A 514 -0.84 17.53 5.10
C ASP A 514 -1.56 17.01 3.84
N ALA A 515 -1.35 17.67 2.72
CA ALA A 515 -1.82 17.16 1.44
C ALA A 515 -1.12 15.87 1.07
N ARG A 516 -1.87 14.94 0.51
CA ARG A 516 -1.41 13.61 0.09
C ARG A 516 -1.39 13.54 -1.43
N LEU A 517 -0.50 12.74 -1.98
CA LEU A 517 -0.25 12.68 -3.42
C LEU A 517 -1.02 11.52 -4.07
N CYS A 518 -1.65 11.81 -5.22
CA CYS A 518 -2.23 10.81 -6.12
C CYS A 518 -1.54 10.85 -7.48
N GLY A 519 -1.31 9.68 -8.08
CA GLY A 519 -0.71 9.55 -9.40
C GLY A 519 -0.29 8.12 -9.72
N THR A 520 -0.25 7.75 -11.01
CA THR A 520 0.34 6.49 -11.45
C THR A 520 1.87 6.58 -11.45
N THR A 521 2.57 5.46 -11.29
CA THR A 521 4.04 5.43 -11.30
C THR A 521 4.58 6.04 -12.60
N ALA A 522 4.01 5.70 -13.73
CA ALA A 522 4.39 6.22 -15.05
C ALA A 522 4.26 7.75 -15.16
N SER A 523 3.16 8.31 -14.66
CA SER A 523 2.93 9.77 -14.67
C SER A 523 3.85 10.52 -13.70
N LEU A 524 4.12 9.93 -12.54
CA LEU A 524 5.04 10.50 -11.55
C LEU A 524 6.51 10.39 -12.00
N CYS A 525 6.88 9.38 -12.80
CA CYS A 525 8.22 9.24 -13.40
C CYS A 525 8.43 10.14 -14.64
N GLY A 526 7.36 10.75 -15.19
CA GLY A 526 7.45 11.71 -16.28
C GLY A 526 7.07 11.17 -17.65
N ILE A 527 6.66 9.90 -17.80
CA ILE A 527 6.23 9.33 -19.10
C ILE A 527 5.08 10.16 -19.68
N GLU A 528 4.14 10.59 -18.84
CA GLU A 528 3.01 11.41 -19.25
C GLU A 528 3.46 12.79 -19.79
N ARG A 529 4.31 13.49 -19.04
CA ARG A 529 4.80 14.81 -19.44
C ARG A 529 5.55 14.77 -20.75
N PHE A 530 6.57 13.91 -20.83
CA PHE A 530 7.42 13.84 -22.01
C PHE A 530 6.68 13.29 -23.23
N GLY A 531 5.72 12.39 -23.02
CA GLY A 531 4.81 11.94 -24.09
C GLY A 531 3.96 13.08 -24.64
N PHE A 532 3.40 13.92 -23.76
CA PHE A 532 2.64 15.10 -24.18
C PHE A 532 3.52 16.13 -24.91
N GLU A 533 4.76 16.31 -24.49
CA GLU A 533 5.74 17.20 -25.12
C GLU A 533 6.34 16.61 -26.40
N GLN A 534 5.99 15.37 -26.78
CA GLN A 534 6.56 14.62 -27.91
C GLN A 534 8.11 14.52 -27.84
N ASN A 535 8.62 14.41 -26.64
CA ASN A 535 10.05 14.29 -26.35
C ASN A 535 10.41 12.81 -26.15
N GLU A 536 10.79 12.13 -27.24
CA GLU A 536 11.11 10.69 -27.22
C GLU A 536 12.27 10.35 -26.27
N GLU A 537 13.32 11.17 -26.25
CA GLU A 537 14.46 10.97 -25.32
C GLU A 537 13.99 11.10 -23.86
N GLY A 538 13.12 12.08 -23.58
CA GLY A 538 12.51 12.25 -22.26
C GLY A 538 11.66 11.04 -21.86
N VAL A 539 10.86 10.49 -22.80
CA VAL A 539 10.07 9.27 -22.56
C VAL A 539 10.98 8.08 -22.25
N ASP A 540 12.04 7.86 -23.02
CA ASP A 540 12.98 6.75 -22.78
C ASP A 540 13.70 6.88 -21.42
N ARG A 541 14.03 8.09 -21.02
CA ARG A 541 14.59 8.36 -19.68
C ARG A 541 13.58 8.10 -18.57
N ALA A 542 12.33 8.49 -18.77
CA ALA A 542 11.23 8.27 -17.81
C ALA A 542 10.89 6.78 -17.66
N ILE A 543 10.87 6.01 -18.77
CA ILE A 543 10.72 4.54 -18.72
C ILE A 543 11.87 3.90 -17.91
N ARG A 544 13.10 4.35 -18.14
CA ARG A 544 14.25 3.86 -17.37
C ARG A 544 14.11 4.15 -15.88
N TYR A 545 13.57 5.31 -15.53
CA TYR A 545 13.33 5.67 -14.14
C TYR A 545 12.24 4.80 -13.50
N ASP A 546 11.15 4.54 -14.22
CA ASP A 546 10.08 3.64 -13.80
C ASP A 546 10.63 2.23 -13.53
N ILE A 547 11.43 1.69 -14.47
CA ILE A 547 12.14 0.41 -14.30
C ILE A 547 13.05 0.44 -13.05
N THR A 548 13.76 1.54 -12.82
CA THR A 548 14.69 1.67 -11.67
C THR A 548 13.94 1.63 -10.34
N LEU A 549 12.77 2.28 -10.25
CA LEU A 549 11.95 2.25 -9.03
C LEU A 549 11.38 0.85 -8.79
N HIS A 550 10.89 0.16 -9.82
CA HIS A 550 10.42 -1.22 -9.69
C HIS A 550 11.57 -2.19 -9.36
N ALA A 551 12.73 -2.05 -9.99
CA ALA A 551 13.91 -2.85 -9.67
C ALA A 551 14.34 -2.66 -8.20
N PHE A 552 14.30 -1.43 -7.70
CA PHE A 552 14.55 -1.16 -6.28
C PHE A 552 13.49 -1.85 -5.39
N MET A 553 12.21 -1.69 -5.69
CA MET A 553 11.11 -2.32 -4.93
C MET A 553 11.25 -3.85 -4.90
N LEU A 554 11.52 -4.47 -6.05
CA LEU A 554 11.68 -5.91 -6.20
C LEU A 554 12.93 -6.46 -5.49
N SER A 555 13.95 -5.65 -5.27
CA SER A 555 15.18 -6.06 -4.58
C SER A 555 15.09 -6.06 -3.05
N GLN A 556 14.01 -5.55 -2.49
CA GLN A 556 13.82 -5.46 -1.04
C GLN A 556 13.45 -6.81 -0.41
N SER A 557 13.67 -6.94 0.90
CA SER A 557 13.14 -8.05 1.69
C SER A 557 11.64 -7.89 1.87
N GLY A 558 10.89 -9.00 1.81
CA GLY A 558 9.42 -8.99 1.91
C GLY A 558 8.74 -9.33 0.57
N ILE A 559 7.47 -9.02 0.47
CA ILE A 559 6.64 -9.36 -0.70
C ILE A 559 6.46 -8.11 -1.55
N PRO A 560 6.97 -8.06 -2.79
CA PRO A 560 6.70 -6.96 -3.70
C PRO A 560 5.28 -7.06 -4.26
N VAL A 561 4.59 -5.92 -4.36
CA VAL A 561 3.24 -5.84 -4.92
C VAL A 561 3.15 -4.64 -5.86
N ILE A 562 2.73 -4.90 -7.09
CA ILE A 562 2.51 -3.92 -8.14
C ILE A 562 1.02 -3.53 -8.14
N TYR A 563 0.70 -2.28 -8.43
CA TYR A 563 -0.69 -1.90 -8.71
C TYR A 563 -0.99 -2.10 -10.20
N SER A 564 -2.10 -2.76 -10.52
CA SER A 564 -2.47 -3.08 -11.91
C SER A 564 -2.47 -1.83 -12.81
N GLY A 565 -1.80 -1.94 -13.94
CA GLY A 565 -1.54 -0.85 -14.88
C GLY A 565 -0.11 -0.30 -14.80
N ASP A 566 0.61 -0.47 -13.67
CA ASP A 566 2.02 -0.06 -13.61
C ASP A 566 2.89 -0.91 -14.55
N GLU A 567 2.58 -2.19 -14.70
CA GLU A 567 3.28 -3.12 -15.61
C GLU A 567 3.18 -2.74 -17.09
N ILE A 568 2.21 -1.90 -17.45
CA ILE A 568 2.01 -1.38 -18.82
C ILE A 568 2.18 0.14 -18.91
N ALA A 569 2.81 0.77 -17.92
CA ALA A 569 2.97 2.22 -17.85
C ALA A 569 1.66 3.00 -18.05
N GLN A 570 0.57 2.55 -17.44
CA GLN A 570 -0.72 3.24 -17.52
C GLN A 570 -0.61 4.63 -16.89
N LEU A 571 -1.05 5.65 -17.63
CA LEU A 571 -1.02 7.05 -17.20
C LEU A 571 -2.21 7.40 -16.32
N ASN A 572 -2.17 8.58 -15.71
CA ASN A 572 -3.26 9.16 -14.98
C ASN A 572 -4.55 9.22 -15.79
N ASP A 573 -5.68 8.93 -15.15
CA ASP A 573 -7.02 9.03 -15.74
C ASP A 573 -7.75 10.27 -15.20
N TYR A 574 -7.77 11.33 -15.99
CA TYR A 574 -8.44 12.58 -15.63
C TYR A 574 -9.96 12.55 -15.85
N SER A 575 -10.49 11.50 -16.48
CA SER A 575 -11.93 11.39 -16.79
C SER A 575 -12.79 11.23 -15.54
N TYR A 576 -12.20 10.90 -14.40
CA TYR A 576 -12.90 10.83 -13.11
C TYR A 576 -13.59 12.15 -12.74
N LYS A 577 -13.07 13.30 -13.23
CA LYS A 577 -13.62 14.64 -12.99
C LYS A 577 -14.98 14.86 -13.65
N ASP A 578 -15.28 14.06 -14.66
CA ASP A 578 -16.56 14.11 -15.39
C ASP A 578 -17.64 13.23 -14.70
N ASP A 579 -17.24 12.39 -13.74
CA ASP A 579 -18.14 11.52 -12.98
C ASP A 579 -18.48 12.19 -11.63
N PRO A 580 -19.75 12.62 -11.41
CA PRO A 580 -20.15 13.31 -10.18
C PRO A 580 -19.89 12.51 -8.88
N ASP A 581 -19.87 11.17 -8.97
CA ASP A 581 -19.63 10.29 -7.81
C ASP A 581 -18.13 10.19 -7.47
N LYS A 582 -17.22 10.62 -8.37
CA LYS A 582 -15.78 10.51 -8.23
C LYS A 582 -15.04 11.84 -8.23
N ALA A 583 -15.62 12.87 -8.84
CA ALA A 583 -14.96 14.15 -9.11
C ALA A 583 -14.36 14.85 -7.88
N ALA A 584 -14.88 14.58 -6.68
CA ALA A 584 -14.39 15.12 -5.41
C ALA A 584 -13.22 14.33 -4.80
N ASP A 585 -12.86 13.16 -5.37
CA ASP A 585 -11.83 12.28 -4.83
C ASP A 585 -10.72 12.05 -5.85
N SER A 586 -9.61 12.77 -5.71
CA SER A 586 -8.47 12.68 -6.63
C SER A 586 -7.73 11.34 -6.62
N ARG A 587 -8.04 10.40 -5.70
CA ARG A 587 -7.53 9.04 -5.75
C ARG A 587 -7.99 8.30 -7.02
N TYR A 588 -9.12 8.70 -7.60
CA TYR A 588 -9.59 8.15 -8.88
C TYR A 588 -8.69 8.50 -10.07
N LEU A 589 -7.79 9.47 -9.94
CA LEU A 589 -6.75 9.76 -10.93
C LEU A 589 -5.92 8.52 -11.29
N HIS A 590 -5.63 7.68 -10.30
CA HIS A 590 -4.82 6.47 -10.46
C HIS A 590 -5.60 5.16 -10.24
N ARG A 591 -6.94 5.24 -10.11
CA ARG A 591 -7.86 4.09 -10.04
C ARG A 591 -8.63 3.89 -11.36
N GLY A 592 -8.12 4.46 -12.48
CA GLY A 592 -8.75 4.39 -13.79
C GLY A 592 -8.91 2.95 -14.29
N ASN A 593 -9.78 2.75 -15.28
CA ASN A 593 -9.98 1.45 -15.90
C ASN A 593 -8.70 0.96 -16.55
N PHE A 594 -8.42 -0.34 -16.39
CA PHE A 594 -7.25 -0.97 -16.99
C PHE A 594 -7.28 -0.89 -18.53
N ARG A 595 -6.19 -0.45 -19.12
CA ARG A 595 -6.06 -0.19 -20.54
C ARG A 595 -5.59 -1.44 -21.28
N TRP A 596 -6.53 -2.36 -21.56
CA TRP A 596 -6.27 -3.58 -22.30
C TRP A 596 -5.69 -3.32 -23.70
N ASP A 597 -6.07 -2.20 -24.33
CA ASP A 597 -5.50 -1.74 -25.60
C ASP A 597 -3.99 -1.40 -25.49
N LEU A 598 -3.53 -0.90 -24.34
CA LEU A 598 -2.11 -0.72 -24.07
C LEU A 598 -1.41 -2.06 -23.75
N ALA A 599 -2.06 -2.92 -22.98
CA ALA A 599 -1.52 -4.23 -22.64
C ALA A 599 -1.24 -5.09 -23.89
N GLU A 600 -2.03 -4.95 -24.98
CA GLU A 600 -1.78 -5.60 -26.26
C GLU A 600 -0.46 -5.17 -26.92
N ASN A 601 0.08 -4.01 -26.56
CA ASN A 601 1.33 -3.49 -27.08
C ASN A 601 2.58 -3.96 -26.32
N ARG A 602 2.44 -4.73 -25.23
CA ARG A 602 3.55 -5.14 -24.35
C ARG A 602 4.67 -5.93 -25.05
N ASN A 603 4.36 -6.53 -26.20
CA ASN A 603 5.32 -7.29 -27.01
C ASN A 603 5.83 -6.50 -28.22
N ARG A 604 5.56 -5.17 -28.32
CA ARG A 604 6.00 -4.30 -29.41
C ARG A 604 7.13 -3.39 -28.93
N PRO A 605 8.40 -3.66 -29.28
CA PRO A 605 9.56 -2.97 -28.68
C PRO A 605 9.62 -1.45 -28.99
N GLU A 606 8.88 -0.98 -29.97
CA GLU A 606 8.78 0.45 -30.32
C GLU A 606 7.83 1.23 -29.41
N THR A 607 6.99 0.55 -28.62
CA THR A 607 6.02 1.17 -27.72
C THR A 607 6.58 1.34 -26.31
N VAL A 608 5.95 2.22 -25.52
CA VAL A 608 6.27 2.38 -24.08
C VAL A 608 6.09 1.05 -23.35
N GLN A 609 4.97 0.35 -23.60
CA GLN A 609 4.65 -0.94 -23.01
C GLN A 609 5.68 -2.02 -23.35
N GLY A 610 6.07 -2.09 -24.63
CA GLY A 610 7.07 -3.06 -25.09
C GLY A 610 8.50 -2.76 -24.64
N LYS A 611 8.77 -1.54 -24.15
CA LYS A 611 10.05 -1.18 -23.49
C LYS A 611 10.03 -1.46 -22.01
N LEU A 612 8.87 -1.32 -21.33
CA LEU A 612 8.73 -1.51 -19.89
C LEU A 612 8.45 -2.96 -19.50
N PHE A 613 7.34 -3.54 -20.01
CA PHE A 613 6.81 -4.83 -19.59
C PHE A 613 7.84 -5.97 -19.59
N PRO A 614 8.61 -6.19 -20.69
CA PRO A 614 9.58 -7.31 -20.71
C PRO A 614 10.71 -7.18 -19.69
N VAL A 615 11.00 -5.94 -19.26
CA VAL A 615 12.03 -5.71 -18.24
C VAL A 615 11.49 -5.99 -16.85
N LEU A 616 10.24 -5.59 -16.55
CA LEU A 616 9.59 -5.92 -15.29
C LEU A 616 9.39 -7.43 -15.15
N ASP A 617 8.85 -8.08 -16.18
CA ASP A 617 8.72 -9.55 -16.26
C ASP A 617 10.06 -10.24 -15.97
N LYS A 618 11.14 -9.77 -16.58
CA LYS A 618 12.49 -10.29 -16.32
C LYS A 618 12.94 -10.09 -14.88
N LEU A 619 12.71 -8.91 -14.29
CA LEU A 619 13.09 -8.61 -12.90
C LEU A 619 12.35 -9.52 -11.90
N GLU A 620 11.07 -9.79 -12.14
CA GLU A 620 10.25 -10.68 -11.32
C GLU A 620 10.75 -12.12 -11.40
N HIS A 621 11.06 -12.62 -12.60
CA HIS A 621 11.68 -13.93 -12.80
C HIS A 621 13.04 -14.03 -12.08
N LEU A 622 13.92 -13.07 -12.28
CA LEU A 622 15.24 -13.03 -11.62
C LEU A 622 15.09 -13.04 -10.09
N ARG A 623 14.11 -12.31 -9.56
CA ARG A 623 13.82 -12.34 -8.13
C ARG A 623 13.47 -13.76 -7.65
N MET A 624 12.63 -14.48 -8.39
CA MET A 624 12.23 -15.85 -8.03
C MET A 624 13.38 -16.86 -8.19
N GLU A 625 14.25 -16.68 -9.18
CA GLU A 625 15.36 -17.60 -9.47
C GLU A 625 16.52 -17.47 -8.48
N HIS A 626 16.74 -16.30 -7.88
CA HIS A 626 17.90 -16.03 -7.03
C HIS A 626 17.53 -16.05 -5.55
N SER A 627 18.09 -17.02 -4.82
CA SER A 627 17.81 -17.25 -3.39
C SER A 627 18.23 -16.07 -2.50
N VAL A 628 19.12 -15.21 -2.99
CA VAL A 628 19.54 -13.99 -2.30
C VAL A 628 18.38 -13.00 -2.04
N PHE A 629 17.29 -13.10 -2.80
CA PHE A 629 16.09 -12.29 -2.60
C PHE A 629 15.11 -12.84 -1.56
N ASN A 630 15.40 -13.98 -0.93
CA ASN A 630 14.60 -14.50 0.17
C ASN A 630 14.49 -13.47 1.29
N SER A 631 13.31 -13.30 1.87
CA SER A 631 13.05 -12.27 2.90
C SER A 631 13.93 -12.39 4.14
N GLU A 632 14.43 -13.59 4.43
CA GLU A 632 15.34 -13.84 5.56
C GLU A 632 16.78 -13.36 5.30
N VAL A 633 17.16 -13.12 4.01
CA VAL A 633 18.48 -12.57 3.66
C VAL A 633 18.48 -11.07 3.93
N PRO A 634 19.36 -10.57 4.80
CA PRO A 634 19.38 -9.16 5.19
C PRO A 634 19.78 -8.25 4.03
N ILE A 635 19.24 -7.03 4.07
CA ILE A 635 19.74 -5.90 3.28
C ILE A 635 20.78 -5.16 4.12
N ARG A 636 21.88 -4.75 3.47
CA ARG A 636 22.86 -3.81 4.01
C ARG A 636 23.06 -2.69 2.99
N THR A 637 22.94 -1.44 3.41
CA THR A 637 23.25 -0.31 2.53
C THR A 637 24.75 -0.07 2.44
N ILE A 638 25.18 0.55 1.33
CA ILE A 638 26.58 0.91 1.09
C ILE A 638 26.65 2.41 0.81
N ASP A 639 27.68 3.06 1.34
CA ASP A 639 28.00 4.44 0.97
C ASP A 639 28.68 4.48 -0.42
N THR A 640 28.11 5.27 -1.31
CA THR A 640 28.57 5.45 -2.70
C THR A 640 29.32 6.77 -2.89
N TRP A 641 29.46 7.59 -1.84
CA TRP A 641 30.02 8.95 -1.86
C TRP A 641 29.27 9.92 -2.81
N ASP A 642 28.06 9.55 -3.22
CA ASP A 642 27.13 10.38 -4.00
C ASP A 642 25.71 10.21 -3.45
N ASP A 643 25.14 11.30 -2.93
CA ASP A 643 23.84 11.28 -2.26
C ASP A 643 22.67 10.98 -3.20
N SER A 644 22.89 10.92 -4.53
CA SER A 644 21.87 10.53 -5.51
C SER A 644 21.93 9.06 -5.92
N ILE A 645 22.89 8.30 -5.43
CA ILE A 645 23.06 6.88 -5.74
C ILE A 645 22.82 6.04 -4.50
N LEU A 646 21.77 5.22 -4.56
CA LEU A 646 21.55 4.17 -3.56
C LEU A 646 22.28 2.90 -3.99
N ALA A 647 23.04 2.31 -3.08
CA ALA A 647 23.56 0.94 -3.25
C ALA A 647 23.21 0.09 -2.04
N LEU A 648 22.83 -1.15 -2.30
CA LEU A 648 22.53 -2.14 -1.27
C LEU A 648 23.12 -3.50 -1.60
N VAL A 649 23.44 -4.26 -0.56
CA VAL A 649 23.97 -5.63 -0.65
C VAL A 649 23.02 -6.60 0.01
N ARG A 650 22.84 -7.74 -0.63
CA ARG A 650 22.25 -8.94 -0.05
C ARG A 650 23.22 -10.10 -0.27
N GLU A 651 23.39 -10.94 0.72
CA GLU A 651 24.37 -12.01 0.66
C GLU A 651 23.90 -13.21 1.48
N ASN A 652 23.98 -14.39 0.87
CA ASN A 652 23.75 -15.67 1.52
C ASN A 652 24.93 -16.63 1.22
N ASP A 653 24.78 -17.92 1.51
CA ASP A 653 25.85 -18.90 1.29
C ASP A 653 26.18 -19.13 -0.19
N ASP A 654 25.19 -18.95 -1.09
CA ASP A 654 25.28 -19.26 -2.51
C ASP A 654 25.67 -18.06 -3.38
N GLU A 655 25.19 -16.86 -3.01
CA GLU A 655 25.23 -15.69 -3.88
C GLU A 655 25.52 -14.41 -3.10
N LYS A 656 26.15 -13.44 -3.80
CA LYS A 656 26.24 -12.04 -3.37
C LYS A 656 25.64 -11.16 -4.44
N PHE A 657 24.69 -10.33 -4.04
CA PHE A 657 23.98 -9.37 -4.87
C PHE A 657 24.30 -7.94 -4.45
N ILE A 658 24.50 -7.06 -5.43
CA ILE A 658 24.69 -5.61 -5.23
C ILE A 658 23.69 -4.89 -6.16
N GLY A 659 22.67 -4.28 -5.58
CA GLY A 659 21.74 -3.38 -6.29
C GLY A 659 22.28 -1.96 -6.28
N ILE A 660 22.34 -1.31 -7.45
CA ILE A 660 22.78 0.08 -7.61
C ILE A 660 21.69 0.85 -8.34
N TYR A 661 21.27 1.99 -7.79
CA TYR A 661 20.13 2.78 -8.30
C TYR A 661 20.52 4.25 -8.34
N ASN A 662 20.51 4.85 -9.53
CA ASN A 662 20.79 6.28 -9.75
C ASN A 662 19.47 7.07 -9.83
N PHE A 663 19.20 7.87 -8.82
CA PHE A 663 18.03 8.75 -8.76
C PHE A 663 18.25 10.10 -9.44
N SER A 664 19.46 10.35 -9.98
CA SER A 664 19.83 11.59 -10.64
C SER A 664 19.50 11.55 -12.15
N GLU A 665 19.20 12.72 -12.71
CA GLU A 665 19.05 12.96 -14.15
C GLU A 665 20.38 12.94 -14.92
N PHE A 666 21.49 12.70 -14.26
CA PHE A 666 22.85 12.68 -14.86
C PHE A 666 23.45 11.28 -14.78
N ASP A 667 24.26 10.96 -15.80
CA ASP A 667 25.15 9.79 -15.74
C ASP A 667 26.16 9.99 -14.61
N LYS A 668 26.38 8.97 -13.82
CA LYS A 668 27.19 9.02 -12.61
C LYS A 668 28.20 7.86 -12.58
N VAL A 669 29.13 7.92 -11.63
CA VAL A 669 30.00 6.80 -11.30
C VAL A 669 29.73 6.38 -9.85
N ALA A 670 29.22 5.17 -9.68
CA ALA A 670 29.03 4.59 -8.36
C ALA A 670 30.34 4.00 -7.85
N TRP A 671 30.86 4.55 -6.77
CA TRP A 671 32.01 4.02 -6.07
C TRP A 671 31.60 3.10 -4.95
N ILE A 672 31.80 1.80 -5.15
CA ILE A 672 31.33 0.78 -4.20
C ILE A 672 32.56 0.18 -3.51
N ASN A 673 32.58 0.27 -2.19
CA ASN A 673 33.66 -0.31 -1.38
C ASN A 673 33.26 -1.72 -0.92
N GLU A 674 33.19 -2.64 -1.87
CA GLU A 674 32.98 -4.08 -1.66
C GLU A 674 34.15 -4.87 -2.28
N ASP A 675 34.04 -6.21 -2.27
CA ASP A 675 35.07 -7.08 -2.80
C ASP A 675 35.38 -6.74 -4.26
N ASP A 676 36.67 -6.68 -4.57
CA ASP A 676 37.12 -6.61 -5.95
C ASP A 676 36.72 -7.88 -6.71
N GLY A 677 36.24 -7.72 -7.94
CA GLY A 677 35.88 -8.85 -8.81
C GLY A 677 34.80 -8.54 -9.80
N MET A 678 34.63 -9.49 -10.70
CA MET A 678 33.58 -9.42 -11.74
C MET A 678 32.25 -9.92 -11.18
N TYR A 679 31.22 -9.21 -11.56
CA TYR A 679 29.82 -9.54 -11.28
C TYR A 679 29.05 -9.55 -12.60
N THR A 680 28.06 -10.42 -12.71
CA THR A 680 27.11 -10.40 -13.82
C THR A 680 25.99 -9.42 -13.48
N ASP A 681 25.74 -8.42 -14.31
CA ASP A 681 24.50 -7.66 -14.24
C ASP A 681 23.35 -8.53 -14.74
N LEU A 682 22.47 -8.95 -13.85
CA LEU A 682 21.36 -9.86 -14.14
C LEU A 682 20.40 -9.28 -15.19
N ILE A 683 20.24 -7.94 -15.21
CA ILE A 683 19.34 -7.25 -16.13
C ILE A 683 19.85 -7.32 -17.56
N SER A 684 21.13 -6.99 -17.79
CA SER A 684 21.71 -6.94 -19.14
C SER A 684 22.53 -8.18 -19.53
N GLY A 685 22.89 -9.03 -18.55
CA GLY A 685 23.78 -10.18 -18.76
C GLY A 685 25.27 -9.82 -18.91
N ARG A 686 25.64 -8.55 -18.73
CA ARG A 686 27.03 -8.10 -18.89
C ARG A 686 27.86 -8.33 -17.64
N GLU A 687 29.14 -8.64 -17.85
CA GLU A 687 30.11 -8.71 -16.77
C GLU A 687 30.65 -7.31 -16.46
N LEU A 688 30.60 -6.91 -15.18
CA LEU A 688 31.02 -5.60 -14.69
C LEU A 688 31.84 -5.75 -13.41
N GLU A 689 32.84 -4.88 -13.23
CA GLU A 689 33.47 -4.69 -11.92
C GLU A 689 32.56 -3.86 -11.04
N ALA A 690 32.37 -4.23 -9.78
CA ALA A 690 31.48 -3.47 -8.87
C ALA A 690 32.10 -2.09 -8.51
N LYS A 691 33.43 -1.94 -8.59
CA LYS A 691 34.14 -0.71 -8.24
C LYS A 691 34.15 0.29 -9.40
N GLY A 692 33.64 1.51 -9.17
CA GLY A 692 33.62 2.57 -10.18
C GLY A 692 32.68 2.28 -11.34
N VAL A 693 31.49 1.76 -11.06
CA VAL A 693 30.46 1.44 -12.08
C VAL A 693 29.89 2.72 -12.68
N GLN A 694 29.99 2.86 -14.00
CA GLN A 694 29.29 3.93 -14.71
C GLN A 694 27.82 3.58 -14.82
N ILE A 695 26.96 4.37 -14.19
CA ILE A 695 25.51 4.18 -14.16
C ILE A 695 24.81 5.33 -14.89
N PRO A 696 23.93 5.02 -15.86
CA PRO A 696 23.22 6.04 -16.61
C PRO A 696 22.24 6.81 -15.73
N ALA A 697 21.85 8.01 -16.20
CA ALA A 697 20.79 8.80 -15.60
C ALA A 697 19.54 7.95 -15.38
N PHE A 698 18.98 7.98 -14.15
CA PHE A 698 17.81 7.19 -13.77
C PHE A 698 17.95 5.68 -14.06
N GLY A 699 19.16 5.14 -14.01
CA GLY A 699 19.41 3.74 -14.31
C GLY A 699 19.68 2.89 -13.07
N CYS A 700 19.67 1.59 -13.26
CA CYS A 700 20.02 0.64 -12.20
C CYS A 700 20.84 -0.52 -12.73
N PHE A 701 21.52 -1.23 -11.81
CA PHE A 701 22.19 -2.50 -12.04
C PHE A 701 21.83 -3.49 -10.93
N TRP A 702 21.67 -4.76 -11.31
CA TRP A 702 21.53 -5.91 -10.42
C TRP A 702 22.76 -6.80 -10.58
N LEU A 703 23.82 -6.43 -9.91
CA LEU A 703 25.09 -7.16 -9.96
C LEU A 703 25.03 -8.39 -9.06
N CYS A 704 25.23 -9.57 -9.61
CA CYS A 704 25.23 -10.82 -8.87
C CYS A 704 26.49 -11.64 -9.13
N ARG A 705 26.99 -12.29 -8.09
CA ARG A 705 28.11 -13.22 -8.18
C ARG A 705 27.78 -14.47 -7.36
N ARG A 706 27.85 -15.65 -8.00
CA ARG A 706 27.77 -16.92 -7.28
C ARG A 706 29.05 -17.16 -6.48
N LYS A 707 28.90 -17.58 -5.25
CA LYS A 707 30.03 -18.02 -4.43
C LYS A 707 30.50 -19.42 -4.90
N LYS A 708 31.79 -19.65 -4.86
CA LYS A 708 32.40 -20.93 -5.26
C LYS A 708 32.33 -21.93 -4.11
#